data_34c090c98aafc372a41174075676e4f0
#
_entry.id   34c090c98aafc372a41174075676e4f0
#
_cell.length_a   1.000
_cell.length_b   1.000
_cell.length_c   1.000
_cell.angle_alpha   90.00
_cell.angle_beta   90.00
_cell.angle_gamma   90.00
#
_symmetry.space_group_name_H-M   'P 1'
#
loop_
_entity.id
_entity.type
_entity.pdbx_description
1 polymer ?
#
loop_
_entity_poly.entity_id
_entity_poly.type
_entity_poly.pdbx_seq_one_letter_code
_entity_poly.pdbx_strand_id
1 'polypeptide(L)'
;MAWFRDAVNDGNYEICAKIADNVEVIDLKDFCHAADASQNLKELSWEPIGNSDWSYVGTFDGNGKTITNLYINATQAYMGLFGRIYKSTIKNLTFENANVTNTENDIGILAGYAGNGNTLQNIKISNTCQIKGGNDFTGGIAGYLDGNAYNCVNYATVQGTEDVGGLVGYFESGTIKDCANYGDITGTSNVGNLIGNAYTCNLNNVLGTGNVTATNTKPGGILVGIIENSSGSTASGILAYSSSAKLTINGTEQAGDAVKAIGDGSLAYPEGKNEADVIKAFNPEQLNSGEVAWLLNGSTSVPTEGSTLAWYQKLLGADADAYPVLVAAEGNTVYNGSFRYCDGTTSSYSNSSSDSELIHVASATLTSPEFDSANHIYHMGCLNENCPEHKYAADAEGTLKATKAEDGKFYVEKLALTDASTAINTQAQFTIKDLQYSRQLNEGQKGYVTLCLPFDINVADVTGVEKCYPVGDMMIHMPSADASVLKFVLMLDEQSVIKAGTPMIVKLGAEGTAQKLVATAQNVEYSANFFANPTAKSLTLRDWDGKSGFMTICHELTNASIGGVYTTTPMAEGSYSFRADGKFGIHTGDLSPYRIYLNVQPSQSASSRTMLFSIGLPDDSSTTGIRIISLGDGKQTGSSAIYTLEGQRVMGTPRKGIYIKNGKKFSVK
;
A
#
# COMPACT_ATOMS: atom_id res chain seq x y z
N MET A 1 5.79 -39.32 25.10
CA MET A 1 4.36 -39.65 24.80
C MET A 1 4.13 -41.13 24.58
N ALA A 2 4.91 -41.81 23.73
CA ALA A 2 4.69 -43.25 23.45
C ALA A 2 4.71 -44.14 24.71
N TRP A 3 5.73 -44.00 25.57
CA TRP A 3 5.72 -44.75 26.85
C TRP A 3 4.47 -44.48 27.71
N PHE A 4 3.99 -43.24 27.78
CA PHE A 4 2.79 -42.90 28.54
C PHE A 4 1.55 -43.53 27.91
N ARG A 5 1.42 -43.48 26.57
CA ARG A 5 0.38 -44.16 25.83
C ARG A 5 0.36 -45.66 26.14
N ASP A 6 1.52 -46.32 25.96
CA ASP A 6 1.64 -47.77 26.17
C ASP A 6 1.28 -48.15 27.62
N ALA A 7 1.76 -47.39 28.60
CA ALA A 7 1.45 -47.64 30.01
C ALA A 7 -0.08 -47.51 30.29
N VAL A 8 -0.76 -46.52 29.74
CA VAL A 8 -2.22 -46.33 29.89
C VAL A 8 -2.96 -47.49 29.21
N ASN A 9 -2.57 -47.81 27.97
CA ASN A 9 -3.23 -48.82 27.15
C ASN A 9 -2.98 -50.26 27.69
N ASP A 10 -1.92 -50.45 28.47
CA ASP A 10 -1.62 -51.71 29.20
C ASP A 10 -2.30 -51.79 30.58
N GLY A 11 -3.19 -50.85 30.92
CA GLY A 11 -4.03 -50.89 32.12
C GLY A 11 -3.64 -49.95 33.26
N ASN A 12 -2.57 -49.13 33.13
CA ASN A 12 -2.25 -48.07 34.09
C ASN A 12 -3.01 -46.78 33.81
N TYR A 13 -4.31 -46.85 33.58
CA TYR A 13 -5.15 -45.78 33.09
C TYR A 13 -5.39 -44.63 34.11
N GLU A 14 -4.98 -44.78 35.36
CA GLU A 14 -5.12 -43.77 36.44
C GLU A 14 -3.85 -42.93 36.65
N ILE A 15 -2.78 -43.18 35.88
CA ILE A 15 -1.51 -42.46 36.07
C ILE A 15 -1.67 -40.99 35.72
N CYS A 16 -1.13 -40.15 36.62
CA CYS A 16 -1.00 -38.71 36.32
C CYS A 16 0.36 -38.41 35.71
N ALA A 17 0.37 -37.51 34.74
CA ALA A 17 1.60 -37.11 34.05
C ALA A 17 1.68 -35.61 33.89
N LYS A 18 2.91 -35.09 33.91
CA LYS A 18 3.24 -33.72 33.54
C LYS A 18 4.41 -33.74 32.57
N ILE A 19 4.35 -32.94 31.49
CA ILE A 19 5.50 -32.75 30.62
C ILE A 19 6.59 -31.99 31.39
N ALA A 20 7.84 -32.48 31.30
CA ALA A 20 8.96 -31.93 32.06
C ALA A 20 9.26 -30.46 31.66
N ASP A 21 9.74 -29.68 32.62
CA ASP A 21 9.98 -28.24 32.45
C ASP A 21 11.04 -27.95 31.34
N ASN A 22 12.01 -28.84 31.17
CA ASN A 22 13.07 -28.73 30.18
C ASN A 22 12.70 -29.21 28.76
N VAL A 23 11.46 -29.65 28.56
CA VAL A 23 10.92 -29.98 27.21
C VAL A 23 10.14 -28.79 26.71
N GLU A 24 10.45 -28.29 25.53
CA GLU A 24 9.69 -27.21 24.91
C GLU A 24 8.66 -27.74 23.89
N VAL A 25 9.05 -28.72 23.10
CA VAL A 25 8.24 -29.33 22.05
C VAL A 25 8.32 -30.85 22.11
N ILE A 26 7.20 -31.53 21.96
CA ILE A 26 7.11 -32.97 21.74
C ILE A 26 6.78 -33.19 20.26
N ASP A 27 7.75 -33.62 19.48
CA ASP A 27 7.59 -33.97 18.06
C ASP A 27 7.20 -35.45 17.93
N LEU A 28 6.03 -35.71 17.36
CA LEU A 28 5.50 -37.07 17.19
C LEU A 28 5.88 -37.73 15.86
N LYS A 29 6.63 -37.07 14.98
CA LYS A 29 6.95 -37.56 13.63
C LYS A 29 7.58 -38.95 13.57
N ASP A 30 8.34 -39.34 14.61
CA ASP A 30 8.96 -40.67 14.70
C ASP A 30 7.96 -41.75 15.17
N PHE A 31 6.79 -41.34 15.65
CA PHE A 31 5.75 -42.22 16.20
C PHE A 31 4.48 -42.21 15.34
N CYS A 32 4.30 -41.24 14.47
CA CYS A 32 3.20 -41.18 13.52
C CYS A 32 3.55 -40.24 12.37
N HIS A 33 3.23 -40.62 11.14
CA HIS A 33 3.50 -39.81 9.93
C HIS A 33 2.72 -40.36 8.73
N ALA A 34 2.45 -39.52 7.76
CA ALA A 34 1.94 -39.93 6.47
C ALA A 34 2.98 -40.75 5.69
N ALA A 35 2.53 -41.50 4.70
CA ALA A 35 3.40 -42.17 3.78
C ALA A 35 4.24 -41.15 3.00
N ASP A 36 5.56 -41.42 2.87
CA ASP A 36 6.48 -40.62 2.08
C ASP A 36 7.31 -41.53 1.16
N ALA A 37 6.90 -41.56 -0.09
CA ALA A 37 7.58 -42.37 -1.09
C ALA A 37 9.03 -41.92 -1.38
N SER A 38 9.34 -40.66 -1.19
CA SER A 38 10.68 -40.10 -1.42
C SER A 38 11.68 -40.59 -0.38
N GLN A 39 11.21 -40.88 0.83
CA GLN A 39 11.99 -41.41 1.95
C GLN A 39 11.75 -42.90 2.19
N ASN A 40 10.93 -43.55 1.36
CA ASN A 40 10.51 -44.95 1.52
C ASN A 40 9.85 -45.23 2.88
N LEU A 41 9.14 -44.20 3.42
CA LEU A 41 8.37 -44.33 4.64
C LEU A 41 6.95 -44.85 4.34
N LYS A 42 6.52 -45.86 5.09
CA LYS A 42 5.12 -46.30 5.11
C LYS A 42 4.35 -45.44 6.10
N GLU A 43 3.08 -45.30 5.84
CA GLU A 43 2.19 -44.62 6.77
C GLU A 43 2.23 -45.26 8.17
N LEU A 44 2.29 -44.42 9.18
CA LEU A 44 2.20 -44.80 10.59
C LEU A 44 1.23 -43.85 11.29
N SER A 45 0.04 -44.34 11.62
CA SER A 45 -0.96 -43.58 12.36
C SER A 45 -0.69 -43.65 13.86
N TRP A 46 -0.93 -42.51 14.57
CA TRP A 46 -0.88 -42.49 16.04
C TRP A 46 -1.94 -43.42 16.60
N GLU A 47 -1.55 -44.26 17.54
CA GLU A 47 -2.48 -44.99 18.38
C GLU A 47 -2.88 -44.14 19.60
N PRO A 48 -4.17 -43.83 19.81
CA PRO A 48 -4.59 -42.93 20.88
C PRO A 48 -4.27 -43.42 22.27
N ILE A 49 -4.10 -42.48 23.20
CA ILE A 49 -3.96 -42.76 24.65
C ILE A 49 -5.34 -43.03 25.21
N GLY A 50 -5.55 -44.21 25.82
CA GLY A 50 -6.84 -44.68 26.30
C GLY A 50 -7.74 -45.18 25.14
N ASN A 51 -8.36 -46.32 25.35
CA ASN A 51 -9.18 -47.03 24.35
C ASN A 51 -10.50 -47.51 24.95
N SER A 52 -11.26 -48.36 24.24
CA SER A 52 -12.53 -48.92 24.72
C SER A 52 -12.37 -49.76 26.01
N ASP A 53 -11.25 -50.43 26.19
CA ASP A 53 -11.00 -51.29 27.34
C ASP A 53 -10.46 -50.51 28.55
N TRP A 54 -9.59 -49.53 28.26
CA TRP A 54 -8.91 -48.71 29.27
C TRP A 54 -9.03 -47.22 28.95
N SER A 55 -10.18 -46.61 29.28
CA SER A 55 -10.32 -45.15 29.22
C SER A 55 -9.38 -44.49 30.23
N TYR A 56 -8.65 -43.45 29.78
CA TYR A 56 -7.79 -42.69 30.67
C TYR A 56 -8.59 -41.90 31.72
N VAL A 57 -8.24 -42.01 33.01
CA VAL A 57 -8.94 -41.35 34.12
C VAL A 57 -8.03 -40.47 34.99
N GLY A 58 -6.83 -40.17 34.53
CA GLY A 58 -5.83 -39.39 35.26
C GLY A 58 -5.85 -37.88 34.96
N THR A 59 -4.86 -37.20 35.51
CA THR A 59 -4.54 -35.83 35.18
C THR A 59 -3.32 -35.79 34.26
N PHE A 60 -3.49 -35.19 33.10
CA PHE A 60 -2.37 -34.90 32.16
C PHE A 60 -2.15 -33.39 32.09
N ASP A 61 -0.99 -32.93 32.53
CA ASP A 61 -0.57 -31.53 32.46
C ASP A 61 0.48 -31.36 31.37
N GLY A 62 0.10 -30.71 30.28
CA GLY A 62 1.00 -30.36 29.19
C GLY A 62 2.05 -29.32 29.57
N ASN A 63 1.93 -28.66 30.72
CA ASN A 63 2.90 -27.69 31.24
C ASN A 63 3.16 -26.52 30.28
N GLY A 64 2.17 -26.14 29.45
CA GLY A 64 2.28 -25.09 28.46
C GLY A 64 3.12 -25.46 27.21
N LYS A 65 3.46 -26.73 27.03
CA LYS A 65 4.31 -27.21 25.94
C LYS A 65 3.53 -27.51 24.68
N THR A 66 4.25 -27.58 23.55
CA THR A 66 3.67 -27.87 22.25
C THR A 66 3.85 -29.33 21.86
N ILE A 67 2.79 -29.97 21.36
CA ILE A 67 2.82 -31.25 20.67
C ILE A 67 2.69 -30.95 19.18
N THR A 68 3.64 -31.45 18.39
CA THR A 68 3.65 -31.23 16.94
C THR A 68 3.65 -32.53 16.15
N ASN A 69 3.15 -32.46 14.91
CA ASN A 69 3.14 -33.57 13.96
C ASN A 69 2.33 -34.80 14.42
N LEU A 70 1.25 -34.57 15.17
CA LEU A 70 0.28 -35.65 15.42
C LEU A 70 -0.38 -36.03 14.09
N TYR A 71 -0.20 -37.28 13.68
CA TYR A 71 -0.79 -37.82 12.45
C TYR A 71 -1.72 -38.99 12.77
N ILE A 72 -2.96 -38.87 12.39
CA ILE A 72 -3.98 -39.93 12.49
C ILE A 72 -4.66 -40.08 11.12
N ASN A 73 -4.62 -41.31 10.60
CA ASN A 73 -5.45 -41.72 9.47
C ASN A 73 -6.05 -43.08 9.85
N ALA A 74 -7.33 -43.07 10.23
CA ALA A 74 -7.95 -44.22 10.87
C ALA A 74 -9.36 -44.50 10.32
N THR A 75 -9.83 -45.71 10.60
CA THR A 75 -11.19 -46.19 10.30
C THR A 75 -11.82 -46.78 11.57
N GLN A 76 -11.53 -46.18 12.71
CA GLN A 76 -12.04 -46.63 14.04
C GLN A 76 -12.57 -45.42 14.79
N ALA A 77 -13.53 -45.61 15.67
CA ALA A 77 -14.03 -44.55 16.52
C ALA A 77 -12.99 -44.11 17.59
N TYR A 78 -13.21 -42.94 18.17
CA TYR A 78 -12.45 -42.39 19.31
C TYR A 78 -11.02 -42.01 18.94
N MET A 79 -10.85 -41.11 17.99
CA MET A 79 -9.54 -40.70 17.49
C MET A 79 -9.13 -39.29 17.94
N GLY A 80 -7.90 -39.17 18.43
CA GLY A 80 -7.22 -37.96 18.88
C GLY A 80 -5.90 -38.31 19.55
N LEU A 81 -5.22 -37.34 20.17
CA LEU A 81 -4.08 -37.66 21.04
C LEU A 81 -4.50 -38.67 22.12
N PHE A 82 -5.67 -38.41 22.71
CA PHE A 82 -6.40 -39.37 23.57
C PHE A 82 -7.58 -39.96 22.77
N GLY A 83 -7.77 -41.26 22.87
CA GLY A 83 -8.93 -41.94 22.30
C GLY A 83 -10.15 -41.75 23.19
N ARG A 84 -10.11 -42.33 24.38
CA ARG A 84 -11.15 -42.20 25.40
C ARG A 84 -10.61 -41.72 26.72
N ILE A 85 -11.24 -40.70 27.27
CA ILE A 85 -10.96 -40.17 28.60
C ILE A 85 -12.26 -40.13 29.42
N TYR A 86 -12.15 -40.32 30.73
CA TYR A 86 -13.28 -40.43 31.63
C TYR A 86 -12.93 -39.82 32.98
N LYS A 87 -13.66 -38.86 33.49
CA LYS A 87 -13.35 -38.15 34.75
C LYS A 87 -11.91 -37.62 34.83
N SER A 88 -11.39 -37.21 33.73
CA SER A 88 -10.00 -36.79 33.54
C SER A 88 -9.84 -35.27 33.54
N THR A 89 -8.65 -34.81 33.88
CA THR A 89 -8.24 -33.42 33.65
C THR A 89 -7.08 -33.39 32.65
N ILE A 90 -7.31 -32.79 31.49
CA ILE A 90 -6.27 -32.55 30.47
C ILE A 90 -6.08 -31.05 30.35
N LYS A 91 -4.84 -30.56 30.52
CA LYS A 91 -4.62 -29.11 30.53
C LYS A 91 -3.27 -28.66 29.97
N ASN A 92 -3.22 -27.35 29.62
CA ASN A 92 -2.00 -26.63 29.28
C ASN A 92 -1.23 -27.22 28.08
N LEU A 93 -1.91 -27.42 26.92
CA LEU A 93 -1.33 -27.99 25.72
C LEU A 93 -1.58 -27.09 24.51
N THR A 94 -0.55 -26.99 23.67
CA THR A 94 -0.66 -26.45 22.31
C THR A 94 -0.43 -27.56 21.29
N PHE A 95 -1.21 -27.56 20.20
CA PHE A 95 -1.03 -28.46 19.07
C PHE A 95 -0.65 -27.67 17.82
N GLU A 96 0.35 -28.15 17.11
CA GLU A 96 0.80 -27.62 15.82
C GLU A 96 1.01 -28.76 14.82
N ASN A 97 0.73 -28.47 13.54
CA ASN A 97 0.92 -29.42 12.45
C ASN A 97 0.25 -30.80 12.68
N ALA A 98 -0.84 -30.83 13.42
CA ALA A 98 -1.63 -32.06 13.58
C ALA A 98 -2.50 -32.28 12.34
N ASN A 99 -2.55 -33.52 11.88
CA ASN A 99 -3.44 -33.96 10.79
C ASN A 99 -4.22 -35.19 11.25
N VAL A 100 -5.49 -34.99 11.55
CA VAL A 100 -6.39 -36.03 12.05
C VAL A 100 -7.47 -36.28 11.01
N THR A 101 -7.44 -37.44 10.40
CA THR A 101 -8.44 -37.90 9.41
C THR A 101 -9.01 -39.24 9.87
N ASN A 102 -10.33 -39.35 9.85
CA ASN A 102 -11.01 -40.60 10.23
C ASN A 102 -12.36 -40.73 9.47
N THR A 103 -12.81 -41.93 9.25
CA THR A 103 -14.11 -42.25 8.59
C THR A 103 -15.20 -42.62 9.57
N GLU A 104 -14.88 -42.77 10.85
CA GLU A 104 -15.84 -43.17 11.90
C GLU A 104 -16.15 -42.00 12.84
N ASN A 105 -16.76 -42.29 13.99
CA ASN A 105 -17.25 -41.31 14.95
C ASN A 105 -16.19 -40.84 15.94
N ASP A 106 -16.48 -39.75 16.65
CA ASP A 106 -15.76 -39.24 17.82
C ASP A 106 -14.32 -38.84 17.50
N ILE A 107 -14.17 -37.70 16.86
CA ILE A 107 -12.89 -37.22 16.36
C ILE A 107 -12.58 -35.84 16.89
N GLY A 108 -11.40 -35.67 17.50
CA GLY A 108 -10.84 -34.37 17.88
C GLY A 108 -9.34 -34.45 17.97
N ILE A 109 -8.63 -33.31 17.89
CA ILE A 109 -7.16 -33.32 18.02
C ILE A 109 -6.74 -33.75 19.42
N LEU A 110 -7.42 -33.26 20.47
CA LEU A 110 -7.11 -33.64 21.82
C LEU A 110 -7.69 -34.99 22.17
N ALA A 111 -8.99 -35.18 21.99
CA ALA A 111 -9.67 -36.42 22.38
C ALA A 111 -10.76 -36.80 21.37
N GLY A 112 -10.89 -38.09 21.07
CA GLY A 112 -12.07 -38.60 20.36
C GLY A 112 -13.30 -38.51 21.25
N TYR A 113 -13.28 -39.21 22.37
CA TYR A 113 -14.40 -39.32 23.31
C TYR A 113 -13.99 -38.94 24.75
N ALA A 114 -14.58 -37.89 25.27
CA ALA A 114 -14.40 -37.42 26.65
C ALA A 114 -15.74 -37.56 27.41
N GLY A 115 -15.96 -38.76 28.01
CA GLY A 115 -17.23 -39.09 28.69
C GLY A 115 -17.17 -38.83 30.20
N ASN A 116 -18.28 -38.35 30.76
CA ASN A 116 -18.60 -38.27 32.18
C ASN A 116 -17.62 -37.47 33.07
N GLY A 117 -17.77 -36.15 33.03
CA GLY A 117 -17.17 -35.27 34.05
C GLY A 117 -15.70 -34.92 33.81
N ASN A 118 -15.29 -34.78 32.58
CA ASN A 118 -13.94 -34.35 32.22
C ASN A 118 -13.75 -32.83 32.39
N THR A 119 -12.49 -32.42 32.53
CA THR A 119 -12.07 -31.01 32.44
C THR A 119 -10.98 -30.86 31.41
N LEU A 120 -11.27 -30.10 30.34
CA LEU A 120 -10.33 -29.68 29.32
C LEU A 120 -9.99 -28.21 29.59
N GLN A 121 -8.71 -27.88 29.81
CA GLN A 121 -8.35 -26.51 30.19
C GLN A 121 -7.09 -26.01 29.49
N ASN A 122 -7.10 -24.76 29.02
CA ASN A 122 -5.95 -24.13 28.36
C ASN A 122 -5.43 -24.98 27.19
N ILE A 123 -6.32 -25.42 26.31
CA ILE A 123 -5.99 -26.19 25.10
C ILE A 123 -5.99 -25.25 23.90
N LYS A 124 -4.90 -25.24 23.16
CA LYS A 124 -4.77 -24.43 21.93
C LYS A 124 -4.49 -25.32 20.72
N ILE A 125 -5.33 -25.22 19.70
CA ILE A 125 -5.15 -25.85 18.41
C ILE A 125 -4.73 -24.77 17.39
N SER A 126 -3.54 -24.89 16.83
CA SER A 126 -3.00 -23.94 15.85
C SER A 126 -3.73 -24.05 14.49
N ASN A 127 -3.69 -23.00 13.70
CA ASN A 127 -4.16 -22.95 12.32
C ASN A 127 -3.38 -23.85 11.34
N THR A 128 -2.23 -24.40 11.78
CA THR A 128 -1.47 -25.40 11.01
C THR A 128 -2.04 -26.82 11.15
N CYS A 129 -3.03 -27.01 12.01
CA CYS A 129 -3.70 -28.28 12.22
C CYS A 129 -4.89 -28.46 11.27
N GLN A 130 -5.24 -29.70 11.00
CA GLN A 130 -6.38 -30.09 10.15
C GLN A 130 -7.14 -31.25 10.79
N ILE A 131 -8.49 -31.15 10.78
CA ILE A 131 -9.38 -32.21 11.25
C ILE A 131 -10.38 -32.53 10.15
N LYS A 132 -10.46 -33.82 9.81
CA LYS A 132 -11.42 -34.33 8.82
C LYS A 132 -12.10 -35.60 9.34
N GLY A 133 -13.32 -35.45 9.82
CA GLY A 133 -14.19 -36.55 10.23
C GLY A 133 -15.03 -37.11 9.09
N GLY A 134 -15.37 -38.38 9.17
CA GLY A 134 -16.13 -39.07 8.15
C GLY A 134 -17.59 -39.34 8.51
N ASN A 135 -17.93 -39.42 9.78
CA ASN A 135 -19.29 -39.77 10.25
C ASN A 135 -19.76 -38.75 11.32
N ASP A 136 -20.08 -39.18 12.53
CA ASP A 136 -20.64 -38.32 13.56
C ASP A 136 -19.56 -37.77 14.51
N PHE A 137 -19.87 -36.67 15.20
CA PHE A 137 -19.10 -36.07 16.31
C PHE A 137 -17.67 -35.68 15.95
N THR A 138 -17.56 -34.65 15.14
CA THR A 138 -16.26 -34.08 14.75
C THR A 138 -16.05 -32.72 15.44
N GLY A 139 -15.03 -32.59 16.30
CA GLY A 139 -14.65 -31.34 16.95
C GLY A 139 -13.17 -31.00 16.81
N GLY A 140 -12.84 -29.72 16.84
CA GLY A 140 -11.45 -29.29 16.82
C GLY A 140 -10.66 -29.80 18.04
N ILE A 141 -11.27 -29.79 19.21
CA ILE A 141 -10.69 -30.25 20.48
C ILE A 141 -11.14 -31.66 20.79
N ALA A 142 -12.46 -31.89 20.83
CA ALA A 142 -13.03 -33.21 21.13
C ALA A 142 -14.21 -33.55 20.22
N GLY A 143 -14.31 -34.82 19.80
CA GLY A 143 -15.48 -35.32 19.07
C GLY A 143 -16.73 -35.29 19.95
N TYR A 144 -16.65 -35.97 21.06
CA TYR A 144 -17.68 -36.01 22.12
C TYR A 144 -17.14 -35.47 23.46
N LEU A 145 -17.92 -34.63 24.15
CA LEU A 145 -17.57 -34.10 25.47
C LEU A 145 -18.77 -34.15 26.43
N ASP A 146 -18.60 -34.86 27.53
CA ASP A 146 -19.41 -34.75 28.74
C ASP A 146 -18.51 -34.21 29.88
N GLY A 147 -18.64 -32.92 30.18
CA GLY A 147 -17.77 -32.23 31.11
C GLY A 147 -17.54 -30.76 30.77
N ASN A 148 -16.39 -30.24 31.13
CA ASN A 148 -16.12 -28.81 31.02
C ASN A 148 -14.94 -28.51 30.11
N ALA A 149 -15.05 -27.41 29.37
CA ALA A 149 -13.96 -26.80 28.61
C ALA A 149 -13.75 -25.36 29.05
N TYR A 150 -12.53 -25.04 29.50
CA TYR A 150 -12.13 -23.73 30.02
C TYR A 150 -10.90 -23.18 29.29
N ASN A 151 -10.94 -21.94 28.85
CA ASN A 151 -9.81 -21.27 28.17
C ASN A 151 -9.26 -22.09 26.99
N CYS A 152 -10.14 -22.68 26.21
CA CYS A 152 -9.78 -23.51 25.08
C CYS A 152 -9.99 -22.77 23.77
N VAL A 153 -9.07 -22.91 22.79
CA VAL A 153 -9.14 -22.21 21.52
C VAL A 153 -8.76 -23.11 20.35
N ASN A 154 -9.56 -23.02 19.28
CA ASN A 154 -9.26 -23.64 17.99
C ASN A 154 -9.08 -22.59 16.89
N TYR A 155 -7.96 -22.67 16.17
CA TYR A 155 -7.69 -21.88 14.96
C TYR A 155 -7.74 -22.75 13.69
N ALA A 156 -7.85 -24.07 13.83
CA ALA A 156 -7.84 -25.01 12.71
C ALA A 156 -9.20 -25.07 12.02
N THR A 157 -9.19 -25.39 10.73
CA THR A 157 -10.41 -25.77 10.02
C THR A 157 -10.88 -27.16 10.45
N VAL A 158 -12.19 -27.32 10.60
CA VAL A 158 -12.82 -28.59 10.96
C VAL A 158 -13.78 -29.00 9.85
N GLN A 159 -13.62 -30.19 9.34
CA GLN A 159 -14.52 -30.80 8.36
C GLN A 159 -15.06 -32.10 8.90
N GLY A 160 -16.37 -32.33 8.76
CA GLY A 160 -17.03 -33.54 9.20
C GLY A 160 -18.31 -33.82 8.44
N THR A 161 -19.10 -34.78 8.94
CA THR A 161 -20.39 -35.13 8.34
C THR A 161 -21.54 -34.65 9.23
N GLU A 162 -21.77 -35.27 10.37
CA GLU A 162 -22.82 -34.86 11.30
C GLU A 162 -22.19 -34.38 12.62
N ASP A 163 -22.88 -33.47 13.31
CA ASP A 163 -22.49 -32.92 14.59
C ASP A 163 -21.05 -32.37 14.56
N VAL A 164 -20.86 -31.31 13.76
CA VAL A 164 -19.54 -30.74 13.50
C VAL A 164 -19.37 -29.41 14.20
N GLY A 165 -18.40 -29.31 15.11
CA GLY A 165 -18.10 -28.10 15.85
C GLY A 165 -16.63 -27.72 15.86
N GLY A 166 -16.35 -26.42 15.94
CA GLY A 166 -14.98 -25.92 16.02
C GLY A 166 -14.25 -26.30 17.31
N LEU A 167 -14.98 -26.47 18.39
CA LEU A 167 -14.47 -26.99 19.67
C LEU A 167 -14.90 -28.43 19.89
N VAL A 168 -16.22 -28.69 19.84
CA VAL A 168 -16.80 -29.98 20.18
C VAL A 168 -17.85 -30.40 19.16
N GLY A 169 -17.78 -31.62 18.67
CA GLY A 169 -18.80 -32.18 17.76
C GLY A 169 -20.13 -32.36 18.50
N TYR A 170 -20.18 -33.26 19.46
CA TYR A 170 -21.33 -33.49 20.34
C TYR A 170 -21.02 -33.17 21.80
N PHE A 171 -21.79 -32.24 22.36
CA PHE A 171 -21.66 -31.81 23.74
C PHE A 171 -22.82 -32.34 24.58
N GLU A 172 -22.55 -33.35 25.40
CA GLU A 172 -23.57 -34.03 26.22
C GLU A 172 -24.06 -33.13 27.34
N SER A 173 -23.10 -32.67 28.21
CA SER A 173 -23.43 -31.81 29.33
C SER A 173 -22.19 -31.09 29.89
N GLY A 174 -22.42 -29.96 30.60
CA GLY A 174 -21.36 -29.24 31.29
C GLY A 174 -21.26 -27.76 30.91
N THR A 175 -20.06 -27.21 31.04
CA THR A 175 -19.79 -25.78 30.83
C THR A 175 -18.70 -25.58 29.79
N ILE A 176 -18.96 -24.77 28.79
CA ILE A 176 -17.94 -24.20 27.92
C ILE A 176 -17.77 -22.72 28.30
N LYS A 177 -16.62 -22.38 28.86
CA LYS A 177 -16.36 -21.04 29.36
C LYS A 177 -15.01 -20.50 28.92
N ASP A 178 -15.02 -19.20 28.52
CA ASP A 178 -13.82 -18.51 28.07
C ASP A 178 -13.13 -19.30 26.93
N CYS A 179 -13.90 -19.69 25.92
CA CYS A 179 -13.43 -20.49 24.77
C CYS A 179 -13.70 -19.79 23.45
N ALA A 180 -12.87 -20.07 22.47
CA ALA A 180 -13.02 -19.48 21.13
C ALA A 180 -12.77 -20.47 20.00
N ASN A 181 -13.45 -20.24 18.87
CA ASN A 181 -13.08 -20.82 17.59
C ASN A 181 -12.94 -19.74 16.51
N TYR A 182 -11.78 -19.74 15.86
CA TYR A 182 -11.46 -18.82 14.76
C TYR A 182 -11.42 -19.53 13.39
N GLY A 183 -11.37 -20.86 13.39
CA GLY A 183 -11.34 -21.69 12.18
C GLY A 183 -12.70 -21.83 11.51
N ASP A 184 -12.69 -22.05 10.19
CA ASP A 184 -13.88 -22.36 9.41
C ASP A 184 -14.35 -23.79 9.64
N ILE A 185 -15.67 -23.98 9.71
CA ILE A 185 -16.31 -25.26 10.00
C ILE A 185 -17.17 -25.68 8.81
N THR A 186 -17.01 -26.91 8.38
CA THR A 186 -17.82 -27.49 7.28
C THR A 186 -18.33 -28.86 7.66
N GLY A 187 -19.61 -29.05 7.53
CA GLY A 187 -20.28 -30.36 7.76
C GLY A 187 -21.48 -30.55 6.89
N THR A 188 -22.16 -31.69 7.06
CA THR A 188 -23.40 -31.99 6.36
C THR A 188 -24.61 -31.51 7.16
N SER A 189 -24.63 -31.76 8.46
CA SER A 189 -25.73 -31.37 9.36
C SER A 189 -25.29 -31.10 10.77
N ASN A 190 -26.07 -30.30 11.48
CA ASN A 190 -25.80 -29.88 12.85
C ASN A 190 -24.38 -29.25 12.97
N VAL A 191 -24.18 -28.17 12.23
CA VAL A 191 -22.86 -27.53 12.11
C VAL A 191 -22.86 -26.22 12.89
N GLY A 192 -21.92 -26.06 13.80
CA GLY A 192 -21.75 -24.84 14.57
C GLY A 192 -20.30 -24.42 14.71
N ASN A 193 -20.03 -23.12 14.82
CA ASN A 193 -18.66 -22.63 14.96
C ASN A 193 -18.00 -23.15 16.25
N LEU A 194 -18.75 -23.29 17.34
CA LEU A 194 -18.25 -23.82 18.62
C LEU A 194 -18.66 -25.29 18.82
N ILE A 195 -19.96 -25.57 18.69
CA ILE A 195 -20.55 -26.88 19.00
C ILE A 195 -21.43 -27.29 17.83
N GLY A 196 -21.29 -28.52 17.34
CA GLY A 196 -22.17 -29.11 16.33
C GLY A 196 -23.56 -29.37 16.91
N ASN A 197 -23.61 -30.21 17.92
CA ASN A 197 -24.83 -30.62 18.61
C ASN A 197 -24.60 -30.58 20.14
N ALA A 198 -25.54 -30.02 20.88
CA ALA A 198 -25.53 -30.01 22.34
C ALA A 198 -26.79 -30.66 22.88
N TYR A 199 -26.66 -31.69 23.73
CA TYR A 199 -27.82 -32.19 24.49
C TYR A 199 -28.22 -31.17 25.54
N THR A 200 -27.32 -30.85 26.51
CA THR A 200 -27.45 -29.70 27.40
C THR A 200 -26.15 -28.92 27.44
N CYS A 201 -26.20 -27.58 27.53
CA CYS A 201 -25.00 -26.78 27.62
C CYS A 201 -25.16 -25.57 28.54
N ASN A 202 -24.06 -25.20 29.24
CA ASN A 202 -23.90 -23.87 29.79
C ASN A 202 -22.76 -23.15 29.07
N LEU A 203 -23.12 -22.10 28.34
CA LEU A 203 -22.16 -21.29 27.61
C LEU A 203 -21.87 -19.99 28.34
N ASN A 204 -20.60 -19.66 28.49
CA ASN A 204 -20.16 -18.50 29.27
C ASN A 204 -18.95 -17.84 28.60
N ASN A 205 -19.10 -16.61 28.15
CA ASN A 205 -18.02 -15.82 27.55
C ASN A 205 -17.30 -16.57 26.42
N VAL A 206 -17.96 -16.80 25.34
CA VAL A 206 -17.42 -17.54 24.18
C VAL A 206 -17.37 -16.66 22.93
N LEU A 207 -16.45 -16.96 22.00
CA LEU A 207 -16.29 -16.24 20.75
C LEU A 207 -16.18 -17.19 19.56
N GLY A 208 -16.99 -16.94 18.51
CA GLY A 208 -16.91 -17.60 17.22
C GLY A 208 -16.68 -16.61 16.08
N THR A 209 -15.63 -16.77 15.29
CA THR A 209 -15.37 -15.85 14.14
C THR A 209 -15.26 -16.55 12.80
N GLY A 210 -15.05 -17.87 12.76
CA GLY A 210 -14.95 -18.65 11.52
C GLY A 210 -16.29 -18.81 10.82
N ASN A 211 -16.25 -19.06 9.51
CA ASN A 211 -17.43 -19.36 8.70
C ASN A 211 -18.00 -20.74 9.04
N VAL A 212 -19.30 -20.89 8.86
CA VAL A 212 -20.02 -22.15 9.08
C VAL A 212 -20.73 -22.58 7.78
N THR A 213 -20.47 -23.80 7.32
CA THR A 213 -21.07 -24.37 6.13
C THR A 213 -21.74 -25.70 6.47
N ALA A 214 -23.09 -25.75 6.39
CA ALA A 214 -23.89 -26.97 6.42
C ALA A 214 -24.32 -27.32 4.99
N THR A 215 -23.93 -28.49 4.49
CA THR A 215 -24.15 -28.84 3.08
C THR A 215 -25.55 -29.40 2.79
N ASN A 216 -26.34 -29.67 3.80
CA ASN A 216 -27.76 -30.05 3.64
C ASN A 216 -28.70 -28.99 4.25
N THR A 217 -29.99 -29.28 4.31
CA THR A 217 -31.05 -28.39 4.83
C THR A 217 -31.24 -28.50 6.36
N LYS A 218 -30.44 -29.31 7.05
CA LYS A 218 -30.54 -29.44 8.49
C LYS A 218 -29.87 -28.26 9.22
N PRO A 219 -30.14 -28.08 10.51
CA PRO A 219 -29.68 -26.91 11.25
C PRO A 219 -28.18 -26.63 11.11
N GLY A 220 -27.86 -25.38 10.92
CA GLY A 220 -26.54 -24.81 11.10
C GLY A 220 -26.66 -23.47 11.84
N GLY A 221 -25.75 -23.18 12.74
CA GLY A 221 -25.74 -21.94 13.51
C GLY A 221 -24.33 -21.35 13.60
N ILE A 222 -24.26 -20.01 13.65
CA ILE A 222 -22.94 -19.32 13.74
C ILE A 222 -22.17 -19.75 14.99
N LEU A 223 -22.82 -20.14 16.07
CA LEU A 223 -22.17 -20.63 17.29
C LEU A 223 -22.48 -22.10 17.56
N VAL A 224 -23.74 -22.48 17.54
CA VAL A 224 -24.20 -23.83 17.86
C VAL A 224 -25.13 -24.34 16.77
N GLY A 225 -24.90 -25.54 16.24
CA GLY A 225 -25.75 -26.14 15.21
C GLY A 225 -27.14 -26.46 15.75
N ILE A 226 -27.24 -27.26 16.82
CA ILE A 226 -28.50 -27.62 17.48
C ILE A 226 -28.34 -27.76 19.01
N ILE A 227 -29.40 -27.43 19.74
CA ILE A 227 -29.54 -27.72 21.18
C ILE A 227 -30.77 -28.57 21.38
N GLU A 228 -30.60 -29.86 21.75
CA GLU A 228 -31.68 -30.82 21.88
C GLU A 228 -32.54 -30.58 23.12
N ASN A 229 -31.92 -30.33 24.29
CA ASN A 229 -32.64 -30.06 25.52
C ASN A 229 -32.51 -28.58 25.94
N SER A 230 -33.30 -27.75 25.30
CA SER A 230 -33.31 -26.31 25.55
C SER A 230 -33.65 -25.94 27.01
N SER A 231 -34.47 -26.72 27.70
CA SER A 231 -34.87 -26.43 29.07
C SER A 231 -33.74 -26.63 30.10
N GLY A 232 -32.73 -27.45 29.76
CA GLY A 232 -31.53 -27.67 30.53
C GLY A 232 -30.33 -26.82 30.12
N SER A 233 -30.47 -26.04 29.05
CA SER A 233 -29.38 -25.29 28.47
C SER A 233 -29.42 -23.81 28.83
N THR A 234 -28.27 -23.24 29.19
CA THR A 234 -28.17 -21.86 29.69
C THR A 234 -27.03 -21.08 29.03
N ALA A 235 -27.17 -19.77 29.00
CA ALA A 235 -26.09 -18.85 28.74
C ALA A 235 -25.87 -17.96 29.97
N SER A 236 -24.68 -17.95 30.52
CA SER A 236 -24.37 -17.17 31.72
C SER A 236 -23.39 -16.04 31.53
N GLY A 237 -22.91 -15.83 30.28
CA GLY A 237 -22.02 -14.76 29.88
C GLY A 237 -22.30 -14.35 28.44
N ILE A 238 -21.43 -13.55 27.86
CA ILE A 238 -21.55 -13.09 26.48
C ILE A 238 -21.22 -14.22 25.48
N LEU A 239 -22.09 -14.43 24.52
CA LEU A 239 -21.87 -15.31 23.37
C LEU A 239 -21.62 -14.44 22.16
N ALA A 240 -20.35 -14.21 21.85
CA ALA A 240 -19.91 -13.30 20.81
C ALA A 240 -19.65 -14.02 19.50
N TYR A 241 -20.01 -13.37 18.38
CA TYR A 241 -19.60 -13.84 17.07
C TYR A 241 -19.28 -12.67 16.12
N SER A 242 -18.48 -12.97 15.08
CA SER A 242 -18.20 -11.98 14.04
C SER A 242 -19.42 -11.79 13.14
N SER A 243 -19.86 -10.55 12.94
CA SER A 243 -20.90 -10.22 11.96
C SER A 243 -20.46 -10.44 10.51
N SER A 244 -19.15 -10.61 10.29
CA SER A 244 -18.57 -10.96 8.99
C SER A 244 -18.49 -12.47 8.76
N ALA A 245 -18.74 -13.30 9.81
CA ALA A 245 -18.78 -14.74 9.65
C ALA A 245 -20.00 -15.15 8.82
N LYS A 246 -19.77 -16.02 7.85
CA LYS A 246 -20.80 -16.49 6.94
C LYS A 246 -21.44 -17.78 7.44
N LEU A 247 -22.76 -17.84 7.38
CA LEU A 247 -23.53 -19.06 7.55
C LEU A 247 -24.05 -19.50 6.19
N THR A 248 -23.57 -20.63 5.69
CA THR A 248 -24.02 -21.22 4.42
C THR A 248 -24.78 -22.51 4.70
N ILE A 249 -26.04 -22.60 4.25
CA ILE A 249 -26.87 -23.79 4.40
C ILE A 249 -27.31 -24.26 3.00
N ASN A 250 -27.05 -25.52 2.68
CA ASN A 250 -27.35 -26.12 1.39
C ASN A 250 -26.89 -25.26 0.19
N GLY A 251 -25.66 -24.77 0.25
CA GLY A 251 -25.04 -23.92 -0.79
C GLY A 251 -25.58 -22.49 -0.86
N THR A 252 -26.48 -22.09 0.04
CA THR A 252 -27.02 -20.73 0.09
C THR A 252 -26.50 -19.99 1.32
N GLU A 253 -25.81 -18.85 1.10
CA GLU A 253 -25.38 -17.95 2.17
C GLU A 253 -26.62 -17.29 2.80
N GLN A 254 -26.75 -17.40 4.11
CA GLN A 254 -27.85 -16.82 4.87
C GLN A 254 -27.60 -15.32 5.11
N ALA A 255 -28.65 -14.53 5.17
CA ALA A 255 -28.55 -13.08 5.38
C ALA A 255 -29.69 -12.57 6.27
N GLY A 256 -29.44 -11.46 6.99
CA GLY A 256 -30.43 -10.85 7.89
C GLY A 256 -30.89 -11.82 8.98
N ASP A 257 -32.19 -11.88 9.22
CA ASP A 257 -32.79 -12.73 10.27
C ASP A 257 -32.64 -14.24 10.03
N ALA A 258 -32.19 -14.66 8.84
CA ALA A 258 -31.86 -16.06 8.55
C ALA A 258 -30.49 -16.48 9.14
N VAL A 259 -29.61 -15.52 9.50
CA VAL A 259 -28.35 -15.81 10.21
C VAL A 259 -28.68 -16.03 11.67
N LYS A 260 -28.64 -17.28 12.09
CA LYS A 260 -28.91 -17.66 13.48
C LYS A 260 -27.63 -18.00 14.22
N ALA A 261 -27.50 -17.52 15.45
CA ALA A 261 -26.42 -17.93 16.34
C ALA A 261 -26.58 -19.40 16.77
N ILE A 262 -27.80 -19.82 17.04
CA ILE A 262 -28.19 -21.20 17.33
C ILE A 262 -29.10 -21.66 16.21
N GLY A 263 -28.74 -22.71 15.49
CA GLY A 263 -29.51 -23.19 14.31
C GLY A 263 -30.86 -23.70 14.70
N ASP A 264 -30.95 -24.54 15.72
CA ASP A 264 -32.20 -25.04 16.31
C ASP A 264 -32.05 -25.16 17.84
N GLY A 265 -33.17 -25.03 18.55
CA GLY A 265 -33.19 -24.99 20.02
C GLY A 265 -33.02 -23.58 20.62
N SER A 266 -32.84 -23.49 21.93
CA SER A 266 -32.70 -22.21 22.63
C SER A 266 -31.92 -22.35 23.93
N LEU A 267 -31.52 -21.21 24.50
CA LEU A 267 -30.86 -21.09 25.79
C LEU A 267 -31.73 -20.32 26.79
N ALA A 268 -31.67 -20.67 28.05
CA ALA A 268 -32.15 -19.80 29.09
C ALA A 268 -31.10 -18.72 29.41
N TYR A 269 -31.55 -17.51 29.62
CA TYR A 269 -30.69 -16.36 29.89
C TYR A 269 -30.73 -15.95 31.36
N PRO A 270 -29.74 -15.21 31.87
CA PRO A 270 -29.75 -14.67 33.23
C PRO A 270 -31.00 -13.80 33.50
N GLU A 271 -31.43 -13.73 34.76
CA GLU A 271 -32.61 -12.96 35.17
C GLU A 271 -32.52 -11.50 34.68
N GLY A 272 -33.57 -11.04 34.02
CA GLY A 272 -33.67 -9.69 33.46
C GLY A 272 -32.89 -9.49 32.13
N LYS A 273 -32.35 -10.54 31.54
CA LYS A 273 -31.67 -10.53 30.23
C LYS A 273 -32.50 -11.26 29.18
N ASN A 274 -32.35 -10.85 27.94
CA ASN A 274 -32.91 -11.52 26.77
C ASN A 274 -31.79 -11.99 25.84
N GLU A 275 -32.15 -12.63 24.74
CA GLU A 275 -31.20 -13.12 23.75
C GLU A 275 -30.25 -12.01 23.25
N ALA A 276 -30.75 -10.84 22.89
CA ALA A 276 -29.97 -9.72 22.38
C ALA A 276 -29.00 -9.12 23.42
N ASP A 277 -29.23 -9.33 24.72
CA ASP A 277 -28.32 -8.92 25.77
C ASP A 277 -27.10 -9.85 25.90
N VAL A 278 -27.26 -11.09 25.47
CA VAL A 278 -26.29 -12.18 25.69
C VAL A 278 -25.64 -12.63 24.40
N ILE A 279 -26.40 -12.86 23.35
CA ILE A 279 -25.88 -13.26 22.02
C ILE A 279 -25.66 -12.01 21.18
N LYS A 280 -24.40 -11.76 20.79
CA LYS A 280 -24.02 -10.49 20.15
C LYS A 280 -23.16 -10.71 18.91
N ALA A 281 -23.61 -10.12 17.81
CA ALA A 281 -22.80 -9.95 16.61
C ALA A 281 -21.93 -8.71 16.73
N PHE A 282 -20.63 -8.83 16.47
CA PHE A 282 -19.69 -7.73 16.47
C PHE A 282 -19.05 -7.56 15.10
N ASN A 283 -18.95 -6.32 14.64
CA ASN A 283 -18.26 -6.01 13.41
C ASN A 283 -16.72 -6.05 13.60
N PRO A 284 -15.92 -6.02 12.51
CA PRO A 284 -14.46 -6.08 12.63
C PRO A 284 -13.87 -4.94 13.47
N GLU A 285 -14.45 -3.75 13.43
CA GLU A 285 -14.00 -2.59 14.20
C GLU A 285 -14.19 -2.82 15.71
N GLN A 286 -15.30 -3.40 16.11
CA GLN A 286 -15.55 -3.76 17.50
C GLN A 286 -14.65 -4.92 17.96
N LEU A 287 -14.45 -5.92 17.09
CA LEU A 287 -13.60 -7.07 17.39
C LEU A 287 -12.13 -6.68 17.60
N ASN A 288 -11.63 -5.68 16.89
CA ASN A 288 -10.24 -5.22 17.02
C ASN A 288 -10.05 -4.06 18.02
N SER A 289 -11.13 -3.53 18.60
CA SER A 289 -11.10 -2.35 19.48
C SER A 289 -10.81 -2.64 20.95
N GLY A 290 -10.82 -3.90 21.36
CA GLY A 290 -10.79 -4.29 22.77
C GLY A 290 -12.17 -4.34 23.44
N GLU A 291 -13.24 -3.84 22.79
CA GLU A 291 -14.59 -3.88 23.31
C GLU A 291 -15.03 -5.30 23.66
N VAL A 292 -14.83 -6.21 22.70
CA VAL A 292 -15.28 -7.59 22.87
C VAL A 292 -14.47 -8.32 23.95
N ALA A 293 -13.14 -8.11 24.01
CA ALA A 293 -12.32 -8.68 25.08
C ALA A 293 -12.76 -8.19 26.46
N TRP A 294 -13.07 -6.89 26.60
CA TRP A 294 -13.56 -6.34 27.84
C TRP A 294 -14.94 -6.90 28.24
N LEU A 295 -15.86 -7.02 27.29
CA LEU A 295 -17.18 -7.62 27.53
C LEU A 295 -17.09 -9.08 27.94
N LEU A 296 -16.24 -9.86 27.27
CA LEU A 296 -15.98 -11.27 27.58
C LEU A 296 -15.29 -11.46 28.95
N ASN A 297 -14.57 -10.45 29.45
CA ASN A 297 -14.05 -10.42 30.83
C ASN A 297 -15.11 -9.97 31.87
N GLY A 298 -16.39 -9.94 31.51
CA GLY A 298 -17.46 -9.51 32.42
C GLY A 298 -17.48 -8.01 32.69
N SER A 299 -17.06 -7.21 31.69
CA SER A 299 -16.97 -5.75 31.79
C SER A 299 -16.01 -5.28 32.90
N THR A 300 -14.90 -5.98 33.03
CA THR A 300 -13.82 -5.59 33.95
C THR A 300 -12.47 -5.66 33.26
N SER A 301 -11.58 -4.77 33.63
CA SER A 301 -10.18 -4.74 33.20
C SER A 301 -9.21 -5.01 34.35
N VAL A 302 -9.73 -5.12 35.56
CA VAL A 302 -8.94 -5.36 36.77
C VAL A 302 -9.28 -6.76 37.30
N PRO A 303 -8.31 -7.68 37.32
CA PRO A 303 -8.52 -8.99 37.94
C PRO A 303 -8.89 -8.83 39.43
N THR A 304 -9.81 -9.63 39.90
CA THR A 304 -10.02 -9.79 41.33
C THR A 304 -8.75 -10.37 41.94
N GLU A 305 -8.42 -10.01 43.18
CA GLU A 305 -7.24 -10.56 43.88
C GLU A 305 -7.20 -12.09 43.80
N GLY A 306 -6.10 -12.63 43.29
CA GLY A 306 -5.91 -14.07 43.06
C GLY A 306 -6.54 -14.64 41.77
N SER A 307 -7.13 -13.82 40.91
CA SER A 307 -7.66 -14.23 39.59
C SER A 307 -6.89 -13.55 38.46
N THR A 308 -6.96 -14.14 37.25
CA THR A 308 -6.45 -13.55 36.02
C THR A 308 -7.61 -13.32 35.07
N LEU A 309 -7.50 -12.31 34.20
CA LEU A 309 -8.43 -12.16 33.10
C LEU A 309 -8.23 -13.32 32.10
N ALA A 310 -9.32 -13.75 31.48
CA ALA A 310 -9.25 -14.79 30.45
C ALA A 310 -8.93 -14.21 29.06
N TRP A 311 -9.46 -13.04 28.75
CA TRP A 311 -9.38 -12.42 27.44
C TRP A 311 -8.45 -11.24 27.43
N TYR A 312 -7.59 -11.20 26.41
CA TYR A 312 -6.56 -10.19 26.17
C TYR A 312 -6.64 -9.73 24.73
N GLN A 313 -6.09 -8.57 24.43
CA GLN A 313 -5.97 -8.10 23.05
C GLN A 313 -4.90 -7.03 22.94
N LYS A 314 -3.98 -7.20 22.01
CA LYS A 314 -3.05 -6.16 21.61
C LYS A 314 -3.74 -5.28 20.57
N LEU A 315 -3.96 -4.00 20.89
CA LEU A 315 -4.76 -3.09 20.05
C LEU A 315 -3.93 -2.30 19.04
N LEU A 316 -2.62 -2.16 19.24
CA LEU A 316 -1.76 -1.26 18.47
C LEU A 316 -0.51 -1.97 17.95
N GLY A 317 0.02 -1.45 16.83
CA GLY A 317 1.24 -1.95 16.20
C GLY A 317 0.96 -2.85 15.00
N ALA A 318 2.03 -3.20 14.28
CA ALA A 318 1.95 -4.04 13.08
C ALA A 318 1.49 -5.49 13.37
N ASP A 319 1.57 -5.90 14.63
CA ASP A 319 1.19 -7.20 15.16
C ASP A 319 -0.05 -7.10 16.09
N ALA A 320 -0.91 -6.09 15.88
CA ALA A 320 -2.18 -5.96 16.60
C ALA A 320 -3.07 -7.18 16.35
N ASP A 321 -3.77 -7.61 17.42
CA ASP A 321 -4.69 -8.73 17.32
C ASP A 321 -5.98 -8.31 16.61
N ALA A 322 -6.39 -9.06 15.60
CA ALA A 322 -7.65 -8.82 14.88
C ALA A 322 -8.88 -9.18 15.73
N TYR A 323 -8.70 -9.98 16.78
CA TYR A 323 -9.74 -10.50 17.66
C TYR A 323 -9.23 -10.59 19.11
N PRO A 324 -10.13 -10.66 20.13
CA PRO A 324 -9.76 -11.06 21.48
C PRO A 324 -9.02 -12.41 21.49
N VAL A 325 -8.04 -12.56 22.33
CA VAL A 325 -7.24 -13.79 22.47
C VAL A 325 -7.24 -14.30 23.91
N LEU A 326 -7.04 -15.62 24.09
CA LEU A 326 -7.00 -16.28 25.39
C LEU A 326 -5.58 -16.44 25.95
N VAL A 327 -4.59 -15.79 25.35
CA VAL A 327 -3.20 -15.90 25.77
C VAL A 327 -2.77 -14.59 26.42
N ALA A 328 -2.47 -14.62 27.72
CA ALA A 328 -1.84 -13.51 28.40
C ALA A 328 -0.41 -13.32 27.89
N ALA A 329 -0.16 -12.21 27.20
CA ALA A 329 1.16 -11.70 26.88
C ALA A 329 1.32 -10.31 27.47
N GLU A 330 2.55 -9.89 27.74
CA GLU A 330 2.81 -8.57 28.27
C GLU A 330 2.25 -7.49 27.33
N GLY A 331 1.47 -6.57 27.88
CA GLY A 331 0.84 -5.47 27.10
C GLY A 331 -0.46 -5.81 26.38
N ASN A 332 -0.97 -7.04 26.51
CA ASN A 332 -2.23 -7.43 25.85
C ASN A 332 -3.48 -7.30 26.75
N THR A 333 -3.35 -6.77 27.96
CA THR A 333 -4.51 -6.56 28.85
C THR A 333 -5.35 -5.38 28.37
N VAL A 334 -6.65 -5.59 28.24
CA VAL A 334 -7.62 -4.54 27.87
C VAL A 334 -8.17 -3.86 29.11
N TYR A 335 -8.07 -2.53 29.16
CA TYR A 335 -8.56 -1.71 30.25
C TYR A 335 -9.81 -0.93 29.83
N ASN A 336 -10.68 -0.63 30.78
CA ASN A 336 -11.77 0.32 30.59
C ASN A 336 -11.20 1.74 30.53
N GLY A 337 -11.15 2.32 29.35
CA GLY A 337 -10.65 3.67 29.10
C GLY A 337 -11.33 4.31 27.89
N SER A 338 -11.11 5.59 27.68
CA SER A 338 -11.59 6.26 26.48
C SER A 338 -10.63 6.00 25.33
N PHE A 339 -11.15 5.51 24.24
CA PHE A 339 -10.44 5.32 23.00
C PHE A 339 -11.08 6.15 21.91
N ARG A 340 -10.31 6.92 21.15
CA ARG A 340 -10.82 7.73 20.06
C ARG A 340 -10.45 7.11 18.73
N TYR A 341 -11.43 6.97 17.86
CA TYR A 341 -11.22 6.54 16.49
C TYR A 341 -11.04 7.74 15.57
N CYS A 342 -10.32 7.54 14.48
CA CYS A 342 -10.04 8.61 13.52
C CYS A 342 -11.28 9.12 12.77
N ASP A 343 -12.39 8.39 12.79
CA ASP A 343 -13.69 8.81 12.25
C ASP A 343 -14.48 9.73 13.21
N GLY A 344 -13.91 10.03 14.38
CA GLY A 344 -14.54 10.88 15.40
C GLY A 344 -15.41 10.12 16.40
N THR A 345 -15.59 8.81 16.24
CA THR A 345 -16.27 7.98 17.25
C THR A 345 -15.36 7.71 18.45
N THR A 346 -15.95 7.30 19.55
CA THR A 346 -15.22 7.00 20.80
C THR A 346 -15.58 5.61 21.30
N SER A 347 -14.60 4.92 21.90
CA SER A 347 -14.82 3.70 22.64
C SER A 347 -14.37 3.89 24.09
N SER A 348 -15.07 3.25 25.02
CA SER A 348 -14.66 3.19 26.44
C SER A 348 -13.66 2.05 26.72
N TYR A 349 -13.14 1.39 25.70
CA TYR A 349 -12.23 0.23 25.82
C TYR A 349 -10.84 0.56 25.31
N SER A 350 -9.81 0.24 26.11
CA SER A 350 -8.42 0.53 25.79
C SER A 350 -7.49 -0.46 26.49
N ASN A 351 -6.31 -0.69 25.91
CA ASN A 351 -5.23 -1.43 26.56
C ASN A 351 -4.21 -0.52 27.26
N SER A 352 -4.43 0.78 27.25
CA SER A 352 -3.52 1.81 27.76
C SER A 352 -4.26 2.75 28.70
N SER A 353 -3.54 3.26 29.68
CA SER A 353 -4.01 4.36 30.54
C SER A 353 -3.89 5.73 29.86
N SER A 354 -3.28 5.84 28.68
CA SER A 354 -3.14 7.09 27.94
C SER A 354 -4.24 7.21 26.88
N ASP A 355 -5.19 8.11 27.09
CA ASP A 355 -6.31 8.40 26.20
C ASP A 355 -5.90 9.18 24.92
N SER A 356 -4.62 9.26 24.60
CA SER A 356 -4.09 10.18 23.58
C SER A 356 -3.91 9.55 22.19
N GLU A 357 -3.95 8.25 22.07
CA GLU A 357 -3.74 7.58 20.78
C GLU A 357 -5.05 7.40 20.02
N LEU A 358 -5.04 7.76 18.73
CA LEU A 358 -6.14 7.50 17.82
C LEU A 358 -5.96 6.15 17.15
N ILE A 359 -7.02 5.35 17.11
CA ILE A 359 -7.07 4.11 16.30
C ILE A 359 -7.62 4.46 14.92
N HIS A 360 -6.95 3.95 13.89
CA HIS A 360 -7.48 3.99 12.53
C HIS A 360 -8.59 2.96 12.38
N VAL A 361 -9.71 3.38 11.76
CA VAL A 361 -10.82 2.48 11.41
C VAL A 361 -10.97 2.41 9.89
N ALA A 362 -11.31 1.24 9.38
CA ALA A 362 -11.40 0.97 7.95
C ALA A 362 -12.39 1.92 7.23
N SER A 363 -13.47 2.33 7.91
CA SER A 363 -14.46 3.28 7.40
C SER A 363 -13.89 4.68 7.15
N ALA A 364 -12.78 5.05 7.81
CA ALA A 364 -12.10 6.33 7.66
C ALA A 364 -10.94 6.29 6.65
N THR A 365 -10.69 5.16 6.02
CA THR A 365 -9.62 5.00 5.02
C THR A 365 -9.96 5.75 3.74
N LEU A 366 -9.07 6.65 3.34
CA LEU A 366 -9.17 7.31 2.03
C LEU A 366 -8.64 6.37 0.94
N THR A 367 -9.50 6.06 -0.02
CA THR A 367 -9.16 5.23 -1.19
C THR A 367 -8.39 5.99 -2.26
N SER A 368 -8.44 7.32 -2.20
CA SER A 368 -7.68 8.24 -3.08
C SER A 368 -7.36 9.52 -2.32
N PRO A 369 -6.36 10.30 -2.74
CA PRO A 369 -6.06 11.58 -2.13
C PRO A 369 -7.26 12.53 -2.17
N GLU A 370 -7.54 13.20 -1.06
CA GLU A 370 -8.62 14.19 -0.93
C GLU A 370 -8.05 15.59 -0.70
N PHE A 371 -8.47 16.55 -1.51
CA PHE A 371 -7.93 17.90 -1.48
C PHE A 371 -8.54 18.74 -0.35
N ASP A 372 -7.68 19.21 0.54
CA ASP A 372 -8.03 20.22 1.55
C ASP A 372 -7.83 21.63 0.99
N SER A 373 -8.93 22.29 0.66
CA SER A 373 -8.92 23.65 0.11
C SER A 373 -8.51 24.72 1.12
N ALA A 374 -8.58 24.46 2.42
CA ALA A 374 -8.18 25.40 3.46
C ALA A 374 -6.66 25.45 3.64
N ASN A 375 -6.02 24.31 3.55
CA ASN A 375 -4.57 24.17 3.71
C ASN A 375 -3.84 23.99 2.37
N HIS A 376 -4.55 23.91 1.24
CA HIS A 376 -4.01 23.69 -0.09
C HIS A 376 -3.07 22.47 -0.17
N ILE A 377 -3.52 21.33 0.35
CA ILE A 377 -2.77 20.06 0.35
C ILE A 377 -3.73 18.88 0.19
N TYR A 378 -3.23 17.72 -0.18
CA TYR A 378 -4.02 16.49 -0.24
C TYR A 378 -3.77 15.64 1.00
N HIS A 379 -4.84 15.10 1.58
CA HIS A 379 -4.81 14.07 2.61
C HIS A 379 -4.81 12.68 1.97
N MET A 380 -4.08 11.75 2.55
CA MET A 380 -4.00 10.33 2.15
C MET A 380 -4.13 9.43 3.38
N GLY A 381 -4.62 8.21 3.15
CA GLY A 381 -4.77 7.20 4.19
C GLY A 381 -5.91 7.51 5.15
N CYS A 382 -5.92 8.69 5.78
CA CYS A 382 -6.97 9.16 6.67
C CYS A 382 -7.10 10.67 6.61
N LEU A 383 -8.32 11.23 6.83
CA LEU A 383 -8.52 12.67 6.96
C LEU A 383 -8.03 13.25 8.29
N ASN A 384 -8.03 12.44 9.34
CA ASN A 384 -7.63 12.91 10.65
C ASN A 384 -6.10 12.99 10.75
N GLU A 385 -5.57 14.21 10.85
CA GLU A 385 -4.12 14.47 10.90
C GLU A 385 -3.38 13.79 12.07
N ASN A 386 -4.09 13.45 13.14
CA ASN A 386 -3.52 12.75 14.29
C ASN A 386 -3.58 11.22 14.15
N CYS A 387 -4.16 10.71 13.06
CA CYS A 387 -4.22 9.26 12.81
C CYS A 387 -2.85 8.75 12.33
N PRO A 388 -2.36 7.60 12.81
CA PRO A 388 -1.10 7.01 12.35
C PRO A 388 -1.04 6.72 10.84
N GLU A 389 -2.21 6.48 10.23
CA GLU A 389 -2.32 6.22 8.79
C GLU A 389 -2.42 7.48 7.95
N HIS A 390 -2.53 8.65 8.59
CA HIS A 390 -2.59 9.93 7.89
C HIS A 390 -1.26 10.27 7.21
N LYS A 391 -1.34 10.74 5.97
CA LYS A 391 -0.20 11.24 5.18
C LYS A 391 -0.66 12.41 4.33
N TYR A 392 0.30 13.24 3.94
CA TYR A 392 0.06 14.31 2.98
C TYR A 392 0.63 13.96 1.61
N ALA A 393 -0.05 14.42 0.57
CA ALA A 393 0.45 14.41 -0.80
C ALA A 393 0.36 15.81 -1.41
N ALA A 394 1.28 16.09 -2.32
CA ALA A 394 1.34 17.33 -3.05
C ALA A 394 0.69 17.23 -4.44
N ASP A 395 0.20 16.07 -4.84
CA ASP A 395 -0.47 15.82 -6.12
C ASP A 395 -1.74 14.98 -5.93
N ALA A 396 -2.64 15.06 -6.90
CA ALA A 396 -3.92 14.36 -6.87
C ALA A 396 -3.80 12.83 -6.97
N GLU A 397 -2.69 12.34 -7.48
CA GLU A 397 -2.38 10.90 -7.59
C GLU A 397 -1.75 10.32 -6.31
N GLY A 398 -1.30 11.17 -5.38
CA GLY A 398 -0.63 10.74 -4.15
C GLY A 398 0.80 10.22 -4.36
N THR A 399 1.39 10.53 -5.50
CA THR A 399 2.76 10.09 -5.84
C THR A 399 3.81 11.01 -5.24
N LEU A 400 3.49 12.29 -5.09
CA LEU A 400 4.35 13.33 -4.53
C LEU A 400 4.04 13.50 -3.04
N LYS A 401 4.77 12.78 -2.20
CA LYS A 401 4.58 12.82 -0.74
C LYS A 401 5.02 14.16 -0.18
N ALA A 402 4.20 14.73 0.71
CA ALA A 402 4.48 15.95 1.42
C ALA A 402 4.58 15.71 2.93
N THR A 403 5.31 16.59 3.62
CA THR A 403 5.42 16.63 5.09
C THR A 403 5.02 17.99 5.60
N LYS A 404 4.28 18.05 6.71
CA LYS A 404 3.93 19.28 7.41
C LYS A 404 5.04 19.60 8.43
N ALA A 405 5.60 20.79 8.36
CA ALA A 405 6.59 21.24 9.32
C ALA A 405 5.94 21.97 10.51
N GLU A 406 6.73 22.28 11.54
CA GLU A 406 6.27 22.98 12.74
C GLU A 406 5.74 24.41 12.44
N ASP A 407 6.21 25.02 11.37
CA ASP A 407 5.74 26.32 10.89
C ASP A 407 4.38 26.26 10.17
N GLY A 408 3.81 25.07 10.04
CA GLY A 408 2.53 24.79 9.36
C GLY A 408 2.63 24.68 7.83
N LYS A 409 3.82 24.87 7.25
CA LYS A 409 4.03 24.72 5.80
C LYS A 409 4.23 23.28 5.37
N PHE A 410 3.92 23.03 4.11
CA PHE A 410 4.11 21.71 3.51
C PHE A 410 5.36 21.67 2.63
N TYR A 411 6.11 20.61 2.75
CA TYR A 411 7.37 20.40 2.07
C TYR A 411 7.37 19.08 1.30
N VAL A 412 7.88 19.16 0.07
CA VAL A 412 8.24 18.00 -0.75
C VAL A 412 9.76 17.90 -0.73
N GLU A 413 10.31 16.76 -0.33
CA GLU A 413 11.75 16.60 -0.16
C GLU A 413 12.51 16.76 -1.49
N LYS A 414 11.99 16.17 -2.56
CA LYS A 414 12.64 16.22 -3.87
C LYS A 414 11.64 16.25 -5.02
N LEU A 415 11.91 17.13 -6.00
CA LEU A 415 11.21 17.15 -7.28
C LEU A 415 12.22 17.14 -8.42
N ALA A 416 12.08 16.19 -9.34
CA ALA A 416 12.88 16.10 -10.53
C ALA A 416 12.06 16.53 -11.77
N LEU A 417 12.58 17.52 -12.51
CA LEU A 417 12.00 18.01 -13.76
C LEU A 417 12.87 17.62 -14.95
N THR A 418 12.23 17.34 -16.06
CA THR A 418 12.86 17.09 -17.35
C THR A 418 12.11 17.87 -18.44
N ASP A 419 12.57 17.80 -19.69
CA ASP A 419 11.82 18.39 -20.82
C ASP A 419 10.39 17.82 -20.99
N ALA A 420 10.08 16.69 -20.37
CA ALA A 420 8.74 16.08 -20.36
C ALA A 420 7.86 16.55 -19.17
N SER A 421 8.44 17.23 -18.18
CA SER A 421 7.72 17.69 -16.99
C SER A 421 7.08 19.05 -17.26
N THR A 422 5.84 19.05 -17.70
CA THR A 422 5.12 20.26 -18.13
C THR A 422 3.95 20.65 -17.25
N ALA A 423 3.56 19.75 -16.33
CA ALA A 423 2.50 19.97 -15.34
C ALA A 423 2.62 18.95 -14.23
N ILE A 424 2.09 19.29 -13.07
CA ILE A 424 1.76 18.37 -11.98
C ILE A 424 0.26 18.53 -11.76
N ASN A 425 -0.46 17.42 -11.70
CA ASN A 425 -1.91 17.45 -11.44
C ASN A 425 -2.16 17.78 -9.97
N THR A 426 -2.13 19.06 -9.65
CA THR A 426 -2.26 19.53 -8.27
C THR A 426 -2.91 20.89 -8.15
N GLN A 427 -3.61 21.08 -7.04
CA GLN A 427 -4.08 22.37 -6.52
C GLN A 427 -3.29 22.73 -5.24
N ALA A 428 -2.35 21.88 -4.81
CA ALA A 428 -1.56 22.07 -3.59
C ALA A 428 -0.54 23.21 -3.73
N GLN A 429 -0.18 23.79 -2.58
CA GLN A 429 0.88 24.77 -2.42
C GLN A 429 1.92 24.19 -1.44
N PHE A 430 3.17 24.15 -1.83
CA PHE A 430 4.22 23.53 -1.04
C PHE A 430 5.60 24.09 -1.40
N THR A 431 6.56 23.87 -0.54
CA THR A 431 7.97 24.19 -0.79
C THR A 431 8.72 22.93 -1.20
N ILE A 432 9.44 22.98 -2.29
CA ILE A 432 10.32 21.90 -2.75
C ILE A 432 11.70 22.12 -2.13
N LYS A 433 12.16 21.21 -1.27
CA LYS A 433 13.45 21.32 -0.61
C LYS A 433 14.61 21.16 -1.58
N ASP A 434 14.52 20.19 -2.48
CA ASP A 434 15.55 19.92 -3.51
C ASP A 434 14.88 19.80 -4.87
N LEU A 435 14.98 20.85 -5.68
CA LEU A 435 14.47 20.88 -7.06
C LEU A 435 15.61 20.64 -8.03
N GLN A 436 15.46 19.68 -8.91
CA GLN A 436 16.43 19.39 -9.96
C GLN A 436 15.76 19.39 -11.33
N TYR A 437 16.22 20.24 -12.22
CA TYR A 437 15.91 20.11 -13.65
C TYR A 437 17.07 19.43 -14.37
N SER A 438 16.76 18.54 -15.32
CA SER A 438 17.79 17.88 -16.12
C SER A 438 17.36 17.71 -17.58
N ARG A 439 18.30 17.91 -18.49
CA ARG A 439 18.15 17.69 -19.93
C ARG A 439 19.25 16.81 -20.45
N GLN A 440 18.87 15.77 -21.20
CA GLN A 440 19.82 14.99 -21.96
C GLN A 440 20.26 15.79 -23.18
N LEU A 441 21.56 15.92 -23.38
CA LEU A 441 22.15 16.54 -24.56
C LEU A 441 22.41 15.48 -25.62
N ASN A 442 22.34 15.88 -26.92
CA ASN A 442 22.69 14.96 -28.00
C ASN A 442 24.19 14.64 -27.96
N GLU A 443 24.56 13.43 -28.37
CA GLU A 443 25.96 13.06 -28.50
C GLU A 443 26.71 14.02 -29.43
N GLY A 444 27.85 14.53 -28.98
CA GLY A 444 28.65 15.48 -29.73
C GLY A 444 28.06 16.90 -29.86
N GLN A 445 26.99 17.23 -29.13
CA GLN A 445 26.42 18.58 -29.12
C GLN A 445 27.40 19.58 -28.55
N LYS A 446 27.70 20.65 -29.35
CA LYS A 446 28.67 21.70 -29.04
C LYS A 446 28.04 23.08 -29.05
N GLY A 447 28.74 24.05 -28.50
CA GLY A 447 28.42 25.47 -28.61
C GLY A 447 27.36 25.89 -27.59
N TYR A 448 26.19 26.30 -28.04
CA TYR A 448 25.20 26.93 -27.20
C TYR A 448 23.84 26.22 -27.28
N VAL A 449 23.13 26.20 -26.16
CA VAL A 449 21.72 25.79 -26.08
C VAL A 449 20.91 26.86 -25.35
N THR A 450 19.60 26.78 -25.43
CA THR A 450 18.72 27.72 -24.74
C THR A 450 18.01 27.07 -23.56
N LEU A 451 17.75 27.88 -22.52
CA LEU A 451 17.06 27.44 -21.31
C LEU A 451 16.20 28.56 -20.75
N CYS A 452 15.04 28.21 -20.20
CA CYS A 452 14.19 29.07 -19.38
C CYS A 452 13.54 28.21 -18.31
N LEU A 453 13.80 28.50 -17.04
CA LEU A 453 13.36 27.67 -15.92
C LEU A 453 12.30 28.39 -15.06
N PRO A 454 11.37 27.66 -14.44
CA PRO A 454 10.33 28.23 -13.58
C PRO A 454 10.81 28.53 -12.14
N PHE A 455 12.11 28.52 -11.89
CA PHE A 455 12.70 28.78 -10.60
C PHE A 455 14.03 29.53 -10.74
N ASP A 456 14.42 30.25 -9.68
CA ASP A 456 15.71 30.93 -9.58
C ASP A 456 16.85 29.90 -9.57
N ILE A 457 17.91 30.18 -10.28
CA ILE A 457 19.12 29.35 -10.26
C ILE A 457 20.34 30.17 -9.87
N ASN A 458 21.22 29.58 -9.07
CA ASN A 458 22.58 30.04 -8.94
C ASN A 458 23.39 29.41 -10.09
N VAL A 459 24.08 30.22 -10.87
CA VAL A 459 24.84 29.71 -12.04
C VAL A 459 25.90 28.69 -11.63
N ALA A 460 26.44 28.79 -10.42
CA ALA A 460 27.40 27.82 -9.86
C ALA A 460 26.79 26.42 -9.66
N ASP A 461 25.46 26.33 -9.49
CA ASP A 461 24.73 25.08 -9.26
C ASP A 461 24.25 24.43 -10.57
N VAL A 462 24.62 24.98 -11.73
CA VAL A 462 24.35 24.39 -13.04
C VAL A 462 25.56 23.59 -13.51
N THR A 463 25.36 22.29 -13.69
CA THR A 463 26.43 21.38 -14.12
C THR A 463 26.22 20.90 -15.56
N GLY A 464 27.27 20.39 -16.18
CA GLY A 464 27.23 19.96 -17.58
C GLY A 464 27.36 21.10 -18.60
N VAL A 465 27.68 22.31 -18.13
CA VAL A 465 27.82 23.53 -18.94
C VAL A 465 29.07 24.29 -18.53
N GLU A 466 29.55 25.16 -19.42
CA GLU A 466 30.65 26.08 -19.13
C GLU A 466 30.12 27.35 -18.44
N LYS A 467 29.02 27.91 -18.95
CA LYS A 467 28.44 29.15 -18.44
C LYS A 467 27.00 29.36 -18.87
N CYS A 468 26.22 30.05 -18.03
CA CYS A 468 24.85 30.49 -18.33
C CYS A 468 24.82 32.02 -18.47
N TYR A 469 24.14 32.50 -19.49
CA TYR A 469 24.02 33.92 -19.77
C TYR A 469 22.55 34.30 -19.96
N PRO A 470 21.95 35.12 -19.09
CA PRO A 470 20.66 35.73 -19.36
C PRO A 470 20.75 36.67 -20.57
N VAL A 471 19.66 36.72 -21.33
CA VAL A 471 19.57 37.66 -22.45
C VAL A 471 19.18 39.06 -21.96
N GLY A 472 20.07 40.03 -22.14
CA GLY A 472 19.87 41.41 -21.77
C GLY A 472 19.04 42.17 -22.81
N ASP A 473 19.72 42.67 -23.83
CA ASP A 473 19.14 43.49 -24.90
C ASP A 473 19.49 42.96 -26.31
N MET A 474 19.06 43.63 -27.33
CA MET A 474 19.42 43.34 -28.69
C MET A 474 20.05 44.57 -29.38
N MET A 475 21.14 44.33 -30.07
CA MET A 475 21.79 45.35 -30.92
C MET A 475 21.63 45.02 -32.39
N ILE A 476 21.53 46.05 -33.18
CA ILE A 476 21.59 45.94 -34.64
C ILE A 476 23.05 46.05 -35.05
N HIS A 477 23.55 45.04 -35.74
CA HIS A 477 24.90 45.02 -36.28
C HIS A 477 24.85 45.11 -37.79
N MET A 478 25.33 46.22 -38.30
CA MET A 478 25.58 46.32 -39.75
C MET A 478 27.05 46.13 -40.03
N PRO A 479 27.35 45.14 -40.77
CA PRO A 479 28.19 45.33 -41.94
C PRO A 479 27.99 44.24 -42.98
N SER A 480 27.26 44.49 -43.98
CA SER A 480 27.52 43.89 -45.26
C SER A 480 27.08 44.91 -46.29
N ALA A 481 27.87 45.06 -47.32
CA ALA A 481 27.49 45.82 -48.52
C ALA A 481 26.23 45.23 -49.20
N ASP A 482 25.69 44.14 -48.66
CA ASP A 482 24.48 43.52 -49.15
C ASP A 482 23.27 44.02 -48.34
N ALA A 483 22.57 44.99 -48.93
CA ALA A 483 21.36 45.57 -48.35
C ALA A 483 20.19 44.56 -48.14
N SER A 484 20.36 43.32 -48.56
CA SER A 484 19.35 42.26 -48.39
C SER A 484 19.43 41.51 -47.07
N VAL A 485 20.44 41.77 -46.21
CA VAL A 485 20.66 41.07 -44.96
C VAL A 485 20.71 42.03 -43.79
N LEU A 486 19.86 41.78 -42.78
CA LEU A 486 19.90 42.45 -41.46
C LEU A 486 20.54 41.53 -40.44
N LYS A 487 21.56 42.02 -39.73
CA LYS A 487 22.23 41.31 -38.68
C LYS A 487 21.88 41.90 -37.33
N PHE A 488 21.48 41.04 -36.39
CA PHE A 488 21.16 41.40 -35.02
C PHE A 488 22.09 40.65 -34.05
N VAL A 489 22.40 41.28 -32.93
CA VAL A 489 23.20 40.71 -31.87
C VAL A 489 22.40 40.73 -30.60
N LEU A 490 22.10 39.54 -30.07
CA LEU A 490 21.56 39.39 -28.71
C LEU A 490 22.67 39.59 -27.71
N MET A 491 22.51 40.60 -26.84
CA MET A 491 23.46 40.92 -25.80
C MET A 491 23.23 40.01 -24.61
N LEU A 492 24.29 39.34 -24.20
CA LEU A 492 24.26 38.42 -23.07
C LEU A 492 24.86 39.10 -21.84
N ASP A 493 24.18 38.98 -20.71
CA ASP A 493 24.63 39.49 -19.42
C ASP A 493 25.37 38.41 -18.64
N GLU A 494 26.21 38.82 -17.67
CA GLU A 494 26.77 37.92 -16.69
C GLU A 494 26.10 38.17 -15.33
N GLN A 495 25.50 37.14 -14.76
CA GLN A 495 24.85 37.18 -13.47
C GLN A 495 25.19 35.91 -12.69
N SER A 496 25.34 36.03 -11.38
CA SER A 496 25.56 34.88 -10.48
C SER A 496 24.25 34.15 -10.16
N VAL A 497 23.15 34.89 -10.11
CA VAL A 497 21.79 34.35 -9.89
C VAL A 497 20.90 34.78 -11.06
N ILE A 498 20.25 33.81 -11.68
CA ILE A 498 19.30 34.04 -12.78
C ILE A 498 17.89 33.76 -12.25
N LYS A 499 17.02 34.76 -12.36
CA LYS A 499 15.64 34.68 -11.87
C LYS A 499 14.77 33.77 -12.70
N ALA A 500 13.75 33.17 -12.09
CA ALA A 500 12.70 32.39 -12.75
C ALA A 500 12.14 33.15 -13.96
N GLY A 501 11.88 32.46 -15.04
CA GLY A 501 11.32 33.05 -16.26
C GLY A 501 12.31 33.82 -17.13
N THR A 502 13.56 33.93 -16.73
CA THR A 502 14.56 34.65 -17.52
C THR A 502 15.05 33.78 -18.68
N PRO A 503 14.87 34.22 -19.94
CA PRO A 503 15.45 33.57 -21.10
C PRO A 503 16.97 33.59 -21.03
N MET A 504 17.63 32.44 -21.19
CA MET A 504 19.09 32.37 -21.15
C MET A 504 19.66 31.51 -22.27
N ILE A 505 20.90 31.85 -22.64
CA ILE A 505 21.73 31.07 -23.54
C ILE A 505 22.82 30.41 -22.69
N VAL A 506 22.96 29.13 -22.86
CA VAL A 506 23.87 28.29 -22.08
C VAL A 506 25.00 27.83 -22.97
N LYS A 507 26.24 28.13 -22.59
CA LYS A 507 27.44 27.66 -23.28
C LYS A 507 27.77 26.26 -22.74
N LEU A 508 27.82 25.29 -23.64
CA LEU A 508 28.23 23.94 -23.32
C LEU A 508 29.74 23.85 -23.09
N GLY A 509 30.20 22.99 -22.22
CA GLY A 509 31.62 22.76 -21.97
C GLY A 509 32.35 22.17 -23.18
N ALA A 510 33.68 22.10 -23.08
CA ALA A 510 34.52 21.53 -24.12
C ALA A 510 34.17 20.08 -24.45
N GLU A 511 34.53 19.63 -25.65
CA GLU A 511 34.17 18.33 -26.22
C GLU A 511 34.24 17.15 -25.24
N GLY A 512 33.17 16.39 -25.14
CA GLY A 512 33.18 15.02 -24.64
C GLY A 512 32.86 14.82 -23.17
N THR A 513 32.56 15.85 -22.36
CA THR A 513 32.45 15.70 -20.90
C THR A 513 31.04 15.79 -20.33
N ALA A 514 30.06 16.40 -21.01
CA ALA A 514 28.70 16.51 -20.47
C ALA A 514 27.65 16.01 -21.44
N GLN A 515 27.11 14.83 -21.13
CA GLN A 515 25.92 14.32 -21.82
C GLN A 515 24.60 14.83 -21.20
N LYS A 516 24.66 15.51 -20.07
CA LYS A 516 23.50 15.96 -19.32
C LYS A 516 23.73 17.35 -18.74
N LEU A 517 22.79 18.26 -19.02
CA LEU A 517 22.69 19.54 -18.31
C LEU A 517 21.83 19.35 -17.07
N VAL A 518 22.30 19.81 -15.94
CA VAL A 518 21.54 19.75 -14.67
C VAL A 518 21.58 21.12 -14.00
N ALA A 519 20.41 21.61 -13.59
CA ALA A 519 20.25 22.81 -12.78
C ALA A 519 19.52 22.44 -11.49
N THR A 520 20.04 22.89 -10.34
CA THR A 520 19.45 22.62 -9.02
C THR A 520 19.08 23.91 -8.31
N ALA A 521 18.06 23.83 -7.47
CA ALA A 521 17.64 24.90 -6.59
C ALA A 521 17.07 24.33 -5.29
N GLN A 522 17.19 25.10 -4.21
CA GLN A 522 16.74 24.72 -2.87
C GLN A 522 15.59 25.61 -2.42
N ASN A 523 14.64 25.01 -1.67
CA ASN A 523 13.53 25.73 -1.05
C ASN A 523 12.69 26.53 -2.05
N VAL A 524 12.30 25.91 -3.14
CA VAL A 524 11.51 26.53 -4.21
C VAL A 524 10.02 26.43 -3.90
N GLU A 525 9.33 27.57 -3.87
CA GLU A 525 7.88 27.62 -3.68
C GLU A 525 7.15 27.11 -4.94
N TYR A 526 6.23 26.17 -4.76
CA TYR A 526 5.35 25.66 -5.80
C TYR A 526 3.93 26.20 -5.62
N SER A 527 3.36 26.73 -6.70
CA SER A 527 1.99 27.22 -6.75
C SER A 527 1.33 26.90 -8.09
N ALA A 528 0.05 27.17 -8.22
CA ALA A 528 -0.72 26.89 -9.45
C ALA A 528 -0.12 27.50 -10.73
N ASN A 529 0.70 28.55 -10.60
CA ASN A 529 1.32 29.23 -11.75
C ASN A 529 2.75 28.75 -12.02
N PHE A 530 3.24 27.73 -11.33
CA PHE A 530 4.63 27.29 -11.45
C PHE A 530 5.02 26.95 -12.90
N PHE A 531 4.15 26.32 -13.66
CA PHE A 531 4.36 26.00 -15.08
C PHE A 531 3.69 27.01 -16.05
N ALA A 532 3.21 28.14 -15.56
CA ALA A 532 2.70 29.16 -16.44
C ALA A 532 3.86 29.84 -17.20
N ASN A 533 3.75 29.89 -18.52
CA ASN A 533 4.78 30.52 -19.35
C ASN A 533 5.02 31.96 -18.90
N PRO A 534 6.28 32.38 -18.73
CA PRO A 534 6.60 33.73 -18.32
C PRO A 534 6.21 34.75 -19.41
N THR A 535 5.92 35.96 -18.99
CA THR A 535 5.70 37.08 -19.94
C THR A 535 6.98 37.35 -20.72
N ALA A 536 6.88 37.45 -22.04
CA ALA A 536 8.01 37.77 -22.88
C ALA A 536 8.59 39.16 -22.52
N LYS A 537 9.91 39.19 -22.40
CA LYS A 537 10.65 40.42 -22.15
C LYS A 537 10.77 41.23 -23.46
N SER A 538 10.37 42.50 -23.43
CA SER A 538 10.68 43.42 -24.52
C SER A 538 12.19 43.68 -24.55
N LEU A 539 12.75 43.61 -25.75
CA LEU A 539 14.17 43.90 -25.97
C LEU A 539 14.34 45.37 -26.39
N THR A 540 15.25 46.07 -25.74
CA THR A 540 15.64 47.40 -26.11
C THR A 540 16.60 47.29 -27.31
N LEU A 541 16.27 47.98 -28.41
CA LEU A 541 17.11 48.02 -29.59
C LEU A 541 18.16 49.12 -29.42
N ARG A 542 19.42 48.77 -29.45
CA ARG A 542 20.55 49.68 -29.28
C ARG A 542 21.39 49.75 -30.56
N ASP A 543 21.95 50.92 -30.86
CA ASP A 543 22.91 51.05 -31.94
C ASP A 543 24.26 50.43 -31.53
N TRP A 544 25.01 49.91 -32.52
CA TRP A 544 26.23 49.14 -32.31
C TRP A 544 27.37 49.91 -31.62
N ASP A 545 27.63 51.18 -31.97
CA ASP A 545 28.81 51.92 -31.51
C ASP A 545 28.57 53.41 -31.23
N GLY A 546 27.35 53.85 -31.16
CA GLY A 546 27.03 55.27 -30.85
C GLY A 546 27.48 56.26 -31.94
N LYS A 547 27.86 55.79 -33.11
CA LYS A 547 28.24 56.68 -34.22
C LYS A 547 27.02 57.04 -35.07
N SER A 548 26.94 58.28 -35.37
CA SER A 548 25.80 59.04 -35.94
C SER A 548 25.33 58.67 -37.33
N GLY A 549 25.50 57.50 -37.82
CA GLY A 549 24.99 57.03 -39.13
C GLY A 549 23.88 55.96 -39.05
N PHE A 550 23.56 55.50 -37.83
CA PHE A 550 22.73 54.32 -37.60
C PHE A 550 21.26 54.59 -37.32
N MET A 551 20.85 55.82 -37.11
CA MET A 551 19.47 56.19 -36.80
C MET A 551 18.45 55.77 -37.87
N THR A 552 18.88 55.44 -39.04
CA THR A 552 17.99 55.05 -40.15
C THR A 552 17.59 53.56 -40.08
N ILE A 553 18.27 52.74 -39.31
CA ILE A 553 18.11 51.29 -39.30
C ILE A 553 17.27 50.80 -38.13
N CYS A 554 17.26 51.52 -37.01
CA CYS A 554 16.35 51.24 -35.88
C CYS A 554 14.86 51.31 -36.31
N HIS A 555 14.54 51.99 -37.38
CA HIS A 555 13.20 52.01 -37.97
C HIS A 555 12.81 50.73 -38.74
N GLU A 556 13.71 49.77 -38.91
CA GLU A 556 13.43 48.53 -39.61
C GLU A 556 12.82 47.44 -38.73
N LEU A 557 12.85 47.60 -37.41
CA LEU A 557 12.09 46.80 -36.46
C LEU A 557 11.13 47.71 -35.71
N THR A 558 9.88 47.29 -35.65
CA THR A 558 8.85 47.97 -34.85
C THR A 558 8.78 47.42 -33.42
N ASN A 559 9.15 46.17 -33.23
CA ASN A 559 9.18 45.54 -31.90
C ASN A 559 10.12 44.31 -31.91
N ALA A 560 10.74 44.03 -30.77
CA ALA A 560 11.46 42.80 -30.50
C ALA A 560 11.20 42.35 -29.08
N SER A 561 10.95 41.07 -28.86
CA SER A 561 10.78 40.48 -27.56
C SER A 561 11.36 39.06 -27.50
N ILE A 562 11.82 38.67 -26.32
CA ILE A 562 12.29 37.32 -26.06
C ILE A 562 11.49 36.69 -24.92
N GLY A 563 11.07 35.46 -25.08
CA GLY A 563 10.32 34.73 -24.08
C GLY A 563 10.82 33.29 -23.89
N GLY A 564 10.33 32.68 -22.84
CA GLY A 564 10.55 31.27 -22.60
C GLY A 564 9.23 30.53 -22.50
N VAL A 565 9.28 29.21 -22.58
CA VAL A 565 8.12 28.34 -22.40
C VAL A 565 8.44 27.22 -21.43
N TYR A 566 7.49 26.89 -20.55
CA TYR A 566 7.59 25.78 -19.61
C TYR A 566 6.79 24.55 -20.06
N THR A 567 5.88 24.77 -20.99
CA THR A 567 5.06 23.73 -21.61
C THR A 567 5.24 23.76 -23.11
N THR A 568 4.89 22.67 -23.78
CA THR A 568 4.81 22.67 -25.24
C THR A 568 3.86 23.76 -25.72
N THR A 569 4.37 24.72 -26.48
CA THR A 569 3.63 25.94 -26.82
C THR A 569 3.63 26.17 -28.30
N PRO A 570 2.47 26.35 -28.96
CA PRO A 570 2.39 26.73 -30.34
C PRO A 570 2.96 28.15 -30.53
N MET A 571 3.85 28.33 -31.50
CA MET A 571 4.50 29.59 -31.75
C MET A 571 3.73 30.40 -32.81
N ALA A 572 3.72 31.72 -32.61
CA ALA A 572 3.18 32.63 -33.59
C ALA A 572 4.03 32.59 -34.88
N GLU A 573 3.38 32.79 -36.02
CA GLU A 573 4.06 32.89 -37.32
C GLU A 573 5.13 34.00 -37.30
N GLY A 574 6.33 33.68 -37.76
CA GLY A 574 7.46 34.61 -37.77
C GLY A 574 8.29 34.62 -36.47
N SER A 575 7.95 33.79 -35.47
CA SER A 575 8.80 33.57 -34.30
C SER A 575 10.09 32.83 -34.68
N TYR A 576 11.17 33.11 -33.96
CA TYR A 576 12.47 32.45 -34.13
C TYR A 576 12.78 31.58 -32.90
N SER A 577 13.32 30.41 -33.15
CA SER A 577 13.85 29.55 -32.11
C SER A 577 15.31 29.19 -32.37
N PHE A 578 16.00 28.78 -31.30
CA PHE A 578 17.39 28.33 -31.37
C PHE A 578 17.40 26.86 -31.83
N ARG A 579 18.14 26.59 -32.92
CA ARG A 579 18.19 25.29 -33.58
C ARG A 579 19.40 24.48 -33.15
N ALA A 580 19.38 23.19 -33.43
CA ALA A 580 20.46 22.26 -33.16
C ALA A 580 21.79 22.64 -33.81
N ASP A 581 21.75 23.43 -34.91
CA ASP A 581 22.93 23.95 -35.57
C ASP A 581 23.54 25.21 -34.90
N GLY A 582 23.01 25.60 -33.73
CA GLY A 582 23.49 26.76 -32.95
C GLY A 582 23.00 28.10 -33.44
N LYS A 583 21.98 28.16 -34.29
CA LYS A 583 21.45 29.38 -34.89
C LYS A 583 19.98 29.60 -34.56
N PHE A 584 19.58 30.89 -34.53
CA PHE A 584 18.17 31.22 -34.55
C PHE A 584 17.62 31.10 -35.99
N GLY A 585 16.49 30.46 -36.12
CA GLY A 585 15.78 30.32 -37.37
C GLY A 585 14.28 30.40 -37.16
N ILE A 586 13.53 30.74 -38.24
CA ILE A 586 12.06 30.75 -38.17
C ILE A 586 11.57 29.41 -37.63
N HIS A 587 10.77 29.49 -36.61
CA HIS A 587 10.17 28.32 -35.96
C HIS A 587 8.87 27.94 -36.69
N THR A 588 8.68 26.65 -36.89
CA THR A 588 7.44 26.10 -37.45
C THR A 588 6.94 24.99 -36.48
N GLY A 589 5.70 25.13 -36.02
CA GLY A 589 5.08 24.19 -35.07
C GLY A 589 5.24 24.60 -33.63
N ASP A 590 5.23 23.61 -32.74
CA ASP A 590 5.26 23.82 -31.29
C ASP A 590 6.69 23.89 -30.77
N LEU A 591 6.95 24.84 -29.88
CA LEU A 591 8.21 24.93 -29.15
C LEU A 591 8.20 23.98 -27.94
N SER A 592 9.24 23.17 -27.82
CA SER A 592 9.41 22.25 -26.71
C SER A 592 9.59 23.00 -25.38
N PRO A 593 9.24 22.36 -24.24
CA PRO A 593 9.37 22.97 -22.92
C PRO A 593 10.78 23.43 -22.58
N TYR A 594 10.88 24.42 -21.71
CA TYR A 594 12.12 25.01 -21.21
C TYR A 594 13.06 25.58 -22.29
N ARG A 595 12.47 26.01 -23.41
CA ARG A 595 13.15 26.68 -24.52
C ARG A 595 12.82 28.15 -24.53
N ILE A 596 13.60 28.90 -25.32
CA ILE A 596 13.34 30.31 -25.59
C ILE A 596 12.94 30.54 -27.05
N TYR A 597 12.19 31.59 -27.26
CA TYR A 597 11.83 32.09 -28.56
C TYR A 597 12.08 33.59 -28.67
N LEU A 598 12.31 34.05 -29.89
CA LEU A 598 12.49 35.45 -30.22
C LEU A 598 11.41 35.87 -31.18
N ASN A 599 10.65 36.91 -30.85
CA ASN A 599 9.71 37.57 -31.75
C ASN A 599 10.31 38.88 -32.22
N VAL A 600 10.31 39.07 -33.54
CA VAL A 600 10.82 40.27 -34.16
C VAL A 600 9.80 40.71 -35.20
N GLN A 601 9.36 41.96 -35.11
CA GLN A 601 8.43 42.55 -36.04
C GLN A 601 9.19 43.51 -36.98
N PRO A 602 9.49 43.12 -38.23
CA PRO A 602 10.12 44.01 -39.17
C PRO A 602 9.15 45.11 -39.63
N SER A 603 9.70 46.27 -39.90
CA SER A 603 8.94 47.32 -40.60
C SER A 603 8.59 46.86 -42.02
N GLN A 604 7.69 47.58 -42.69
CA GLN A 604 7.32 47.25 -44.09
C GLN A 604 8.50 47.28 -45.06
N SER A 605 9.49 48.12 -44.81
CA SER A 605 10.72 48.21 -45.60
C SER A 605 11.69 47.07 -45.38
N ALA A 606 11.60 46.39 -44.22
CA ALA A 606 12.50 45.30 -43.83
C ALA A 606 11.92 43.91 -44.11
N SER A 607 10.64 43.78 -44.42
CA SER A 607 9.92 42.51 -44.55
C SER A 607 10.45 41.57 -45.65
N SER A 608 11.19 42.08 -46.62
CA SER A 608 11.81 41.31 -47.71
C SER A 608 13.27 40.92 -47.46
N ARG A 609 13.86 41.29 -46.30
CA ARG A 609 15.28 41.06 -45.97
C ARG A 609 15.48 39.80 -45.16
N THR A 610 16.62 39.16 -45.33
CA THR A 610 17.04 38.03 -44.50
C THR A 610 17.55 38.54 -43.17
N MET A 611 16.97 38.07 -42.07
CA MET A 611 17.42 38.37 -40.70
C MET A 611 18.38 37.30 -40.19
N LEU A 612 19.55 37.72 -39.71
CA LEU A 612 20.55 36.86 -39.11
C LEU A 612 20.77 37.32 -37.66
N PHE A 613 20.75 36.37 -36.72
CA PHE A 613 20.96 36.63 -35.30
C PHE A 613 22.26 35.99 -34.83
N SER A 614 23.07 36.76 -34.11
CA SER A 614 24.27 36.35 -33.43
C SER A 614 24.14 36.68 -31.94
N ILE A 615 25.07 36.19 -31.10
CA ILE A 615 25.15 36.52 -29.69
C ILE A 615 26.39 37.36 -29.42
N GLY A 616 26.26 38.34 -28.53
CA GLY A 616 27.35 39.19 -28.03
C GLY A 616 27.62 38.90 -26.57
N LEU A 617 28.85 38.57 -26.25
CA LEU A 617 29.32 38.40 -24.87
C LEU A 617 29.96 39.67 -24.36
N PRO A 618 29.89 39.99 -23.07
CA PRO A 618 30.73 40.98 -22.43
C PRO A 618 32.21 40.65 -22.70
N ASP A 619 32.99 41.62 -23.18
CA ASP A 619 34.42 41.46 -23.45
C ASP A 619 35.20 42.67 -22.91
N ASP A 620 35.97 42.44 -21.86
CA ASP A 620 36.77 43.46 -21.21
C ASP A 620 37.98 43.93 -22.07
N SER A 621 38.29 43.20 -23.14
CA SER A 621 39.47 43.45 -23.98
C SER A 621 39.21 44.32 -25.23
N SER A 622 37.94 44.61 -25.54
CA SER A 622 37.58 45.44 -26.67
C SER A 622 37.25 46.88 -26.28
N THR A 623 37.53 47.86 -27.16
CA THR A 623 37.14 49.26 -26.94
C THR A 623 35.62 49.49 -26.88
N THR A 624 34.84 48.49 -27.24
CA THR A 624 33.36 48.48 -27.20
C THR A 624 32.84 47.66 -26.04
N GLY A 625 33.69 46.90 -25.30
CA GLY A 625 33.29 46.03 -24.23
C GLY A 625 32.46 44.79 -24.67
N ILE A 626 32.41 44.47 -25.97
CA ILE A 626 31.53 43.41 -26.51
C ILE A 626 32.31 42.55 -27.48
N ARG A 627 32.33 41.26 -27.21
CA ARG A 627 32.80 40.24 -28.15
C ARG A 627 31.65 39.62 -28.90
N ILE A 628 31.57 39.79 -30.22
CA ILE A 628 30.59 39.13 -31.07
C ILE A 628 31.04 37.70 -31.34
N ILE A 629 30.17 36.77 -30.99
CA ILE A 629 30.31 35.38 -31.41
C ILE A 629 29.38 35.20 -32.60
N SER A 630 29.95 35.16 -33.80
CA SER A 630 29.20 34.73 -34.97
C SER A 630 28.86 33.25 -34.79
N LEU A 631 27.59 32.94 -34.61
CA LEU A 631 27.09 31.56 -34.58
C LEU A 631 27.12 30.99 -36.01
N GLY A 632 28.33 30.91 -36.54
CA GLY A 632 28.65 30.46 -37.90
C GLY A 632 28.03 31.35 -38.97
N ASP A 633 28.86 32.03 -39.77
CA ASP A 633 28.40 32.52 -41.04
C ASP A 633 27.81 31.35 -41.79
N GLY A 634 26.48 31.37 -41.95
CA GLY A 634 25.85 30.47 -42.92
C GLY A 634 26.36 30.82 -44.30
N LYS A 635 27.62 30.47 -44.59
CA LYS A 635 27.86 30.00 -45.93
C LYS A 635 26.89 28.82 -46.06
N GLN A 636 25.71 29.06 -46.63
CA GLN A 636 25.17 28.04 -47.49
C GLN A 636 26.37 27.61 -48.33
N THR A 637 27.01 26.51 -47.94
CA THR A 637 27.61 25.64 -48.93
C THR A 637 26.45 25.37 -49.83
N GLY A 638 26.41 26.12 -50.91
CA GLY A 638 25.30 26.10 -51.82
C GLY A 638 25.04 24.64 -52.12
N SER A 639 23.92 24.15 -51.66
CA SER A 639 23.45 22.88 -52.09
C SER A 639 23.52 22.95 -53.57
N SER A 640 24.45 22.23 -54.18
CA SER A 640 24.53 22.12 -55.64
C SER A 640 23.26 21.47 -56.22
N ALA A 641 22.29 21.24 -55.38
CA ALA A 641 21.01 20.67 -55.68
C ALA A 641 20.20 21.62 -56.53
N ILE A 642 19.75 21.11 -57.64
CA ILE A 642 18.89 21.76 -58.61
C ILE A 642 17.47 21.26 -58.36
N TYR A 643 16.51 22.18 -58.42
CA TYR A 643 15.10 21.87 -58.20
C TYR A 643 14.27 22.29 -59.39
N THR A 644 13.19 21.58 -59.70
CA THR A 644 12.16 22.00 -60.61
C THR A 644 11.40 23.21 -60.06
N LEU A 645 10.57 23.87 -60.88
CA LEU A 645 9.73 24.97 -60.40
C LEU A 645 8.69 24.54 -59.39
N GLU A 646 8.33 23.26 -59.40
CA GLU A 646 7.41 22.62 -58.44
C GLU A 646 8.13 22.17 -57.12
N GLY A 647 9.43 22.48 -56.94
CA GLY A 647 10.19 22.20 -55.75
C GLY A 647 10.77 20.77 -55.66
N GLN A 648 10.67 19.95 -56.70
CA GLN A 648 11.27 18.62 -56.73
C GLN A 648 12.77 18.68 -57.00
N ARG A 649 13.59 17.97 -56.24
CA ARG A 649 15.04 17.91 -56.43
C ARG A 649 15.37 17.10 -57.67
N VAL A 650 16.15 17.68 -58.56
CA VAL A 650 16.64 17.03 -59.78
C VAL A 650 17.85 16.16 -59.44
N MET A 651 17.69 14.86 -59.63
CA MET A 651 18.76 13.89 -59.45
C MET A 651 19.44 13.65 -60.81
N GLY A 652 20.67 14.11 -60.95
CA GLY A 652 21.46 14.01 -62.19
C GLY A 652 21.51 15.32 -63.01
N THR A 653 21.94 15.22 -64.31
CA THR A 653 22.06 16.37 -65.15
C THR A 653 20.68 16.89 -65.61
N PRO A 654 20.32 18.16 -65.34
CA PRO A 654 19.02 18.67 -65.66
C PRO A 654 18.81 18.72 -67.17
N ARG A 655 17.63 18.30 -67.63
CA ARG A 655 17.23 18.36 -69.03
C ARG A 655 16.89 19.84 -69.41
N LYS A 656 16.71 20.11 -70.69
CA LYS A 656 16.28 21.44 -71.16
C LYS A 656 15.02 21.91 -70.39
N GLY A 657 15.10 23.07 -69.70
CA GLY A 657 14.02 23.60 -68.88
C GLY A 657 14.48 24.73 -67.96
N ILE A 658 13.53 25.24 -67.14
CA ILE A 658 13.80 26.25 -66.09
C ILE A 658 13.86 25.56 -64.74
N TYR A 659 14.89 25.84 -63.95
CA TYR A 659 15.18 25.23 -62.68
C TYR A 659 15.54 26.27 -61.61
N ILE A 660 15.54 25.86 -60.35
CA ILE A 660 15.97 26.69 -59.24
C ILE A 660 17.26 26.09 -58.68
N LYS A 661 18.30 26.89 -58.56
CA LYS A 661 19.55 26.56 -57.88
C LYS A 661 19.94 27.72 -56.97
N ASN A 662 20.21 27.44 -55.69
CA ASN A 662 20.54 28.48 -54.72
C ASN A 662 19.49 29.61 -54.65
N GLY A 663 18.21 29.28 -54.73
CA GLY A 663 17.10 30.24 -54.71
C GLY A 663 16.94 31.10 -56.00
N LYS A 664 17.76 30.88 -56.98
CA LYS A 664 17.69 31.63 -58.29
C LYS A 664 17.22 30.72 -59.38
N LYS A 665 16.33 31.27 -60.26
CA LYS A 665 15.89 30.61 -61.52
C LYS A 665 17.00 30.67 -62.55
N PHE A 666 17.27 29.54 -63.17
CA PHE A 666 18.16 29.49 -64.35
C PHE A 666 17.58 28.55 -65.40
N SER A 667 17.96 28.75 -66.65
CA SER A 667 17.53 27.93 -67.76
C SER A 667 18.66 27.03 -68.27
N VAL A 668 18.30 25.77 -68.48
CA VAL A 668 19.15 24.83 -69.23
C VAL A 668 18.65 24.82 -70.67
N LYS A 669 19.51 25.20 -71.58
CA LYS A 669 19.19 25.28 -73.03
C LYS A 669 19.30 23.92 -73.71
#